data_2c10bfbb116a24bc3f1e75c7eb05b496
#
_entry.id   2c10bfbb116a24bc3f1e75c7eb05b496
#
_cell.length_a   1.000
_cell.length_b   1.000
_cell.length_c   1.000
_cell.angle_alpha   90.00
_cell.angle_beta   90.00
_cell.angle_gamma   90.00
#
_symmetry.space_group_name_H-M   'P 1'
#
loop_
_entity.id
_entity.type
_entity.pdbx_description
1 polymer ?
#
loop_
_entity_poly.entity_id
_entity_poly.type
_entity_poly.pdbx_seq_one_letter_code
_entity_poly.pdbx_strand_id
1 'polypeptide(L)'
;MHVTNTFMDSRFRSQLARAAVTLLLVVPASTLRSQVEINSPKAEVKGTIFVGTDHHLMYKVESRGRTVIEPSPIGLTMDGVDLGTAVSLDNPQRASHSETYATLGVKDEATNNAQIVVIPVTSHGVRYSLEARSFDDGFAWRIIVPGTGMHHIQGESSSWTIPAASKVWYAERNNSWKLKSYAGEWLSTSIEALPTISSQGPIQATPLVVALTGGDYLVLTEAALANYSGMRLRAIGVRRVQADFSEGQAGFDVEGTVTTPWRVTFVDRDLNALVNSDILTNLNPPADPVLFADTSYIRPGRAVWRFWNRNTGTPAQEKAFVDYAVKLGFEYTLVDDGWDDWPDKWRAMTDLCAYAKSRKIGVFAWRDYKFLSSPTDNWAALRDFLDHAKSAGLAGVKIDFINGESKERIDFERATLLFAAQRRLMVDFHGIQKPTGEVRTFPNEISREGIRGLELNRMAEGPIPASHNAALPFTRYAVGHGDYTPLSYTFPGETTWAHQMATVVAFTSPFITIAEDPAVLLNDAATRPGLDVLEAIPASWDETVVLPQSRIGELAILARRKGRSWFVAVLNGKKTPVDLQQIDLSFLDGGTYEAVILSSPERRSLSRKEQRNLTSKSSIGAHLSGGDGLVVWLKPQR
;
A
#
# COMPACT_ATOMS: atom_id res chain seq x y z
N MET A 1 -13.28 -31.36 30.34
CA MET A 1 -13.78 -31.90 29.10
C MET A 1 -12.95 -31.29 27.98
N HIS A 2 -12.00 -32.09 27.43
CA HIS A 2 -11.14 -31.66 26.33
C HIS A 2 -11.96 -31.59 25.05
N VAL A 3 -12.07 -30.45 24.45
CA VAL A 3 -12.46 -30.29 23.06
C VAL A 3 -11.25 -29.76 22.30
N THR A 4 -10.67 -30.67 21.55
CA THR A 4 -9.46 -30.50 20.75
C THR A 4 -9.67 -29.48 19.63
N ASN A 5 -8.77 -28.51 19.57
CA ASN A 5 -8.52 -27.60 18.44
C ASN A 5 -8.05 -28.38 17.20
N THR A 6 -8.95 -28.76 16.31
CA THR A 6 -8.57 -29.48 15.09
C THR A 6 -9.47 -29.08 13.91
N PHE A 7 -9.51 -27.81 13.52
CA PHE A 7 -10.28 -27.43 12.31
C PHE A 7 -9.62 -26.40 11.38
N MET A 8 -8.40 -25.93 11.65
CA MET A 8 -7.73 -24.96 10.77
C MET A 8 -6.68 -25.53 9.83
N ASP A 9 -6.25 -26.79 10.02
CA ASP A 9 -5.02 -27.31 9.38
C ASP A 9 -5.23 -28.22 8.16
N SER A 10 -6.43 -28.75 7.91
CA SER A 10 -6.59 -29.79 6.87
C SER A 10 -6.92 -29.29 5.45
N ARG A 11 -7.38 -28.04 5.28
CA ARG A 11 -7.79 -27.53 3.96
C ARG A 11 -6.73 -26.72 3.22
N PHE A 12 -5.82 -26.08 3.93
CA PHE A 12 -4.69 -25.37 3.30
C PHE A 12 -3.60 -26.30 2.76
N ARG A 13 -3.50 -27.54 3.28
CA ARG A 13 -2.52 -28.55 2.83
C ARG A 13 -2.87 -29.19 1.49
N SER A 14 -4.13 -29.14 1.02
CA SER A 14 -4.55 -29.91 -0.15
C SER A 14 -4.26 -29.25 -1.51
N GLN A 15 -3.97 -27.97 -1.57
CA GLN A 15 -3.68 -27.29 -2.85
C GLN A 15 -2.18 -27.19 -3.19
N LEU A 16 -1.28 -27.31 -2.21
CA LEU A 16 0.16 -27.44 -2.47
C LEU A 16 0.57 -28.87 -2.88
N ALA A 17 -0.31 -29.87 -2.70
CA ALA A 17 0.02 -31.29 -2.90
C ALA A 17 -0.35 -31.85 -4.29
N ARG A 18 -0.88 -31.08 -5.24
CA ARG A 18 -1.30 -31.59 -6.56
C ARG A 18 -0.33 -31.33 -7.73
N ALA A 19 0.87 -30.82 -7.46
CA ALA A 19 1.97 -30.85 -8.42
C ALA A 19 3.04 -31.87 -8.00
N ALA A 20 2.62 -33.08 -7.62
CA ALA A 20 3.56 -34.17 -7.39
C ALA A 20 3.93 -34.82 -8.73
N VAL A 21 5.03 -34.37 -9.31
CA VAL A 21 5.76 -35.13 -10.32
C VAL A 21 6.52 -36.22 -9.58
N THR A 22 6.19 -37.49 -9.85
CA THR A 22 6.93 -38.64 -9.36
C THR A 22 8.34 -38.62 -9.95
N LEU A 23 9.32 -38.21 -9.17
CA LEU A 23 10.72 -38.27 -9.55
C LEU A 23 11.38 -39.44 -8.83
N LEU A 24 11.92 -40.40 -9.60
CA LEU A 24 12.83 -41.43 -9.11
C LEU A 24 14.05 -40.77 -8.48
N LEU A 25 14.29 -41.03 -7.20
CA LEU A 25 15.49 -40.64 -6.46
C LEU A 25 16.73 -41.35 -7.00
N VAL A 26 17.43 -40.69 -7.92
CA VAL A 26 18.89 -40.88 -8.05
C VAL A 26 19.48 -39.78 -7.19
N VAL A 27 20.08 -40.12 -6.05
CA VAL A 27 20.82 -39.18 -5.19
C VAL A 27 22.18 -38.93 -5.86
N PRO A 28 22.40 -37.84 -6.58
CA PRO A 28 23.75 -37.46 -6.98
C PRO A 28 24.49 -36.89 -5.78
N ALA A 29 25.78 -37.14 -5.66
CA ALA A 29 26.65 -36.48 -4.70
C ALA A 29 26.43 -34.97 -4.78
N SER A 30 26.01 -34.33 -3.69
CA SER A 30 25.77 -32.91 -3.61
C SER A 30 27.09 -32.15 -3.78
N THR A 31 27.28 -31.55 -4.94
CA THR A 31 28.36 -30.57 -5.14
C THR A 31 27.93 -29.31 -4.44
N LEU A 32 28.59 -28.96 -3.32
CA LEU A 32 28.44 -27.68 -2.64
C LEU A 32 28.65 -26.54 -3.63
N ARG A 33 27.66 -25.69 -3.80
CA ARG A 33 27.75 -24.51 -4.66
C ARG A 33 28.09 -23.29 -3.82
N SER A 34 29.01 -22.47 -4.32
CA SER A 34 29.35 -21.22 -3.66
C SER A 34 28.37 -20.09 -3.97
N GLN A 35 27.62 -20.18 -5.08
CA GLN A 35 26.65 -19.15 -5.50
C GLN A 35 25.54 -19.69 -6.41
N VAL A 36 24.41 -18.97 -6.41
CA VAL A 36 23.23 -19.21 -7.27
C VAL A 36 22.80 -17.89 -7.89
N GLU A 37 22.79 -17.79 -9.21
CA GLU A 37 22.30 -16.62 -9.95
C GLU A 37 20.86 -16.85 -10.43
N ILE A 38 20.05 -15.79 -10.36
CA ILE A 38 18.66 -15.74 -10.78
C ILE A 38 18.47 -14.50 -11.66
N ASN A 39 18.29 -14.69 -12.98
CA ASN A 39 17.97 -13.60 -13.90
C ASN A 39 16.45 -13.46 -13.99
N SER A 40 15.96 -12.24 -14.16
CA SER A 40 14.56 -11.98 -14.48
C SER A 40 14.21 -12.47 -15.89
N PRO A 41 12.91 -12.55 -16.28
CA PRO A 41 12.50 -13.04 -17.59
C PRO A 41 13.17 -12.36 -18.78
N LYS A 42 13.39 -11.03 -18.71
CA LYS A 42 14.10 -10.24 -19.74
C LYS A 42 15.57 -9.96 -19.40
N ALA A 43 16.10 -10.58 -18.33
CA ALA A 43 17.45 -10.34 -17.83
C ALA A 43 17.74 -8.86 -17.45
N GLU A 44 16.70 -8.07 -17.13
CA GLU A 44 16.83 -6.70 -16.65
C GLU A 44 17.38 -6.65 -15.21
N VAL A 45 16.93 -7.60 -14.36
CA VAL A 45 17.33 -7.73 -12.97
C VAL A 45 17.99 -9.09 -12.74
N LYS A 46 19.13 -9.08 -12.05
CA LYS A 46 19.83 -10.30 -11.63
C LYS A 46 20.07 -10.29 -10.13
N GLY A 47 19.52 -11.27 -9.43
CA GLY A 47 19.88 -11.61 -8.06
C GLY A 47 20.99 -12.65 -8.02
N THR A 48 21.94 -12.49 -7.10
CA THR A 48 22.94 -13.52 -6.80
C THR A 48 22.90 -13.82 -5.32
N ILE A 49 22.65 -15.09 -4.97
CA ILE A 49 22.73 -15.60 -3.60
C ILE A 49 24.00 -16.43 -3.47
N PHE A 50 24.80 -16.18 -2.44
CA PHE A 50 26.10 -16.81 -2.29
C PHE A 50 26.51 -16.96 -0.82
N VAL A 51 27.51 -17.80 -0.57
CA VAL A 51 28.14 -17.92 0.75
C VAL A 51 29.39 -17.04 0.77
N GLY A 52 29.43 -16.11 1.72
CA GLY A 52 30.58 -15.24 1.95
C GLY A 52 31.80 -16.01 2.47
N THR A 53 32.97 -15.36 2.48
CA THR A 53 34.23 -15.95 2.96
C THR A 53 34.22 -16.30 4.46
N ASP A 54 33.32 -15.68 5.20
CA ASP A 54 33.02 -15.89 6.62
C ASP A 54 31.88 -16.91 6.87
N HIS A 55 31.47 -17.63 5.82
CA HIS A 55 30.36 -18.60 5.82
C HIS A 55 28.99 -18.00 6.14
N HIS A 56 28.79 -16.67 5.93
CA HIS A 56 27.46 -16.05 6.00
C HIS A 56 26.72 -16.20 4.66
N LEU A 57 25.41 -16.35 4.77
CA LEU A 57 24.50 -16.28 3.63
C LEU A 57 24.36 -14.83 3.17
N MET A 58 24.70 -14.59 1.91
CA MET A 58 24.76 -13.27 1.32
C MET A 58 23.95 -13.20 0.03
N TYR A 59 23.53 -12.00 -0.33
CA TYR A 59 22.96 -11.72 -1.66
C TYR A 59 23.45 -10.38 -2.19
N LYS A 60 23.33 -10.19 -3.50
CA LYS A 60 23.44 -8.90 -4.18
C LYS A 60 22.41 -8.82 -5.30
N VAL A 61 22.08 -7.60 -5.73
CA VAL A 61 21.17 -7.36 -6.86
C VAL A 61 21.85 -6.43 -7.86
N GLU A 62 21.73 -6.79 -9.14
CA GLU A 62 22.20 -6.02 -10.28
C GLU A 62 21.01 -5.68 -11.19
N SER A 63 20.98 -4.45 -11.70
CA SER A 63 20.04 -3.98 -12.73
C SER A 63 20.83 -3.60 -13.97
N ARG A 64 20.51 -4.24 -15.11
CA ARG A 64 21.17 -3.96 -16.39
C ARG A 64 22.70 -3.90 -16.28
N GLY A 65 23.26 -4.85 -15.51
CA GLY A 65 24.72 -4.97 -15.28
C GLY A 65 25.32 -4.00 -14.25
N ARG A 66 24.50 -3.17 -13.59
CA ARG A 66 24.95 -2.28 -12.51
C ARG A 66 24.50 -2.82 -11.15
N THR A 67 25.37 -2.81 -10.16
CA THR A 67 25.00 -3.19 -8.78
C THR A 67 24.06 -2.15 -8.19
N VAL A 68 22.87 -2.60 -7.74
CA VAL A 68 21.83 -1.77 -7.11
C VAL A 68 21.65 -2.11 -5.64
N ILE A 69 21.96 -3.35 -5.22
CA ILE A 69 22.19 -3.74 -3.83
C ILE A 69 23.57 -4.40 -3.77
N GLU A 70 24.47 -3.82 -3.00
CA GLU A 70 25.80 -4.37 -2.75
C GLU A 70 25.70 -5.65 -1.89
N PRO A 71 26.75 -6.49 -1.79
CA PRO A 71 26.73 -7.68 -0.95
C PRO A 71 26.15 -7.43 0.44
N SER A 72 25.08 -8.13 0.75
CA SER A 72 24.26 -7.92 1.95
C SER A 72 23.90 -9.27 2.59
N PRO A 73 23.92 -9.40 3.91
CA PRO A 73 23.56 -10.64 4.60
C PRO A 73 22.06 -10.94 4.53
N ILE A 74 21.77 -12.24 4.54
CA ILE A 74 20.47 -12.84 4.79
C ILE A 74 20.59 -13.65 6.08
N GLY A 75 19.73 -13.42 7.06
CA GLY A 75 19.75 -14.22 8.28
C GLY A 75 18.48 -14.09 9.11
N LEU A 76 18.14 -15.20 9.77
CA LEU A 76 17.04 -15.35 10.69
C LEU A 76 17.57 -15.97 11.98
N THR A 77 17.38 -15.32 13.10
CA THR A 77 17.68 -15.89 14.42
C THR A 77 16.43 -16.54 15.00
N MET A 78 16.44 -17.85 15.10
CA MET A 78 15.33 -18.69 15.54
C MET A 78 15.83 -19.68 16.60
N ASP A 79 15.13 -19.76 17.73
CA ASP A 79 15.44 -20.66 18.87
C ASP A 79 16.91 -20.51 19.36
N GLY A 80 17.44 -19.28 19.32
CA GLY A 80 18.81 -18.95 19.72
C GLY A 80 19.88 -19.24 18.66
N VAL A 81 19.51 -19.69 17.44
CA VAL A 81 20.45 -20.00 16.35
C VAL A 81 20.30 -18.98 15.23
N ASP A 82 21.41 -18.37 14.80
CA ASP A 82 21.46 -17.54 13.59
C ASP A 82 21.61 -18.44 12.35
N LEU A 83 20.53 -18.63 11.63
CA LEU A 83 20.46 -19.46 10.41
C LEU A 83 21.14 -18.81 9.20
N GLY A 84 21.63 -17.56 9.33
CA GLY A 84 22.42 -16.89 8.31
C GLY A 84 23.91 -17.21 8.37
N THR A 85 24.39 -17.99 9.36
CA THR A 85 25.80 -18.30 9.59
C THR A 85 26.09 -19.78 9.40
N ALA A 86 27.38 -20.14 9.22
CA ALA A 86 27.84 -21.53 8.97
C ALA A 86 27.00 -22.23 7.86
N VAL A 87 26.76 -21.53 6.77
CA VAL A 87 25.83 -21.91 5.71
C VAL A 87 26.47 -22.75 4.63
N SER A 88 25.77 -23.75 4.16
CA SER A 88 26.03 -24.46 2.91
C SER A 88 24.80 -24.46 2.01
N LEU A 89 24.99 -24.32 0.70
CA LEU A 89 23.94 -24.34 -0.31
C LEU A 89 23.97 -25.66 -1.08
N ASP A 90 22.79 -26.27 -1.23
CA ASP A 90 22.59 -27.45 -2.08
C ASP A 90 22.13 -27.03 -3.50
N ASN A 91 21.89 -28.01 -4.37
CA ASN A 91 21.43 -27.77 -5.74
C ASN A 91 20.06 -27.09 -5.77
N PRO A 92 19.94 -25.92 -6.44
CA PRO A 92 18.67 -25.19 -6.50
C PRO A 92 17.67 -25.87 -7.44
N GLN A 93 16.39 -25.78 -7.08
CA GLN A 93 15.27 -26.04 -7.98
C GLN A 93 14.87 -24.75 -8.68
N ARG A 94 14.56 -24.81 -9.99
CA ARG A 94 14.21 -23.65 -10.80
C ARG A 94 12.84 -23.82 -11.44
N ALA A 95 12.07 -22.75 -11.47
CA ALA A 95 10.78 -22.67 -12.14
C ALA A 95 10.59 -21.26 -12.73
N SER A 96 9.60 -21.11 -13.60
CA SER A 96 9.10 -19.83 -14.05
C SER A 96 7.60 -19.73 -13.75
N HIS A 97 7.11 -18.52 -13.58
CA HIS A 97 5.70 -18.24 -13.40
C HIS A 97 5.28 -17.11 -14.32
N SER A 98 4.10 -17.24 -14.95
CA SER A 98 3.51 -16.18 -15.78
C SER A 98 2.00 -16.25 -15.69
N GLU A 99 1.37 -15.17 -15.27
CA GLU A 99 -0.08 -14.99 -15.22
C GLU A 99 -0.45 -13.52 -15.35
N THR A 100 -1.70 -13.24 -15.74
CA THR A 100 -2.35 -11.94 -15.57
C THR A 100 -3.60 -12.11 -14.72
N TYR A 101 -3.93 -11.08 -13.93
CA TYR A 101 -5.10 -11.10 -13.07
C TYR A 101 -5.66 -9.69 -12.87
N ALA A 102 -6.99 -9.62 -12.65
CA ALA A 102 -7.65 -8.36 -12.37
C ALA A 102 -7.19 -7.76 -11.03
N THR A 103 -7.03 -6.45 -11.00
CA THR A 103 -6.66 -5.71 -9.79
C THR A 103 -7.49 -4.43 -9.67
N LEU A 104 -7.37 -3.75 -8.53
CA LEU A 104 -8.00 -2.45 -8.27
C LEU A 104 -6.92 -1.46 -7.86
N GLY A 105 -7.04 -0.23 -8.29
CA GLY A 105 -6.16 0.85 -7.85
C GLY A 105 -5.57 1.63 -9.01
N VAL A 106 -4.26 1.54 -9.25
CA VAL A 106 -3.55 2.29 -10.30
C VAL A 106 -3.88 1.80 -11.72
N LYS A 107 -4.31 0.55 -11.86
CA LYS A 107 -4.71 -0.09 -13.11
C LYS A 107 -5.68 -1.23 -12.83
N ASP A 108 -6.28 -1.80 -13.87
CA ASP A 108 -7.30 -2.86 -13.76
C ASP A 108 -6.74 -4.27 -13.97
N GLU A 109 -5.50 -4.41 -14.47
CA GLU A 109 -4.82 -5.69 -14.68
C GLU A 109 -3.39 -5.66 -14.14
N ALA A 110 -2.99 -6.71 -13.45
CA ALA A 110 -1.63 -6.96 -13.00
C ALA A 110 -0.99 -8.12 -13.77
N THR A 111 0.33 -8.01 -14.02
CA THR A 111 1.13 -9.04 -14.67
C THR A 111 2.13 -9.63 -13.69
N ASN A 112 2.08 -10.94 -13.49
CA ASN A 112 3.01 -11.69 -12.68
C ASN A 112 3.91 -12.56 -13.57
N ASN A 113 5.11 -12.09 -13.84
CA ASN A 113 6.09 -12.80 -14.65
C ASN A 113 7.43 -12.85 -13.92
N ALA A 114 7.82 -14.04 -13.44
CA ALA A 114 8.97 -14.22 -12.58
C ALA A 114 9.76 -15.50 -12.86
N GLN A 115 11.07 -15.43 -12.63
CA GLN A 115 11.91 -16.60 -12.46
C GLN A 115 12.00 -16.93 -10.96
N ILE A 116 11.82 -18.19 -10.63
CA ILE A 116 11.74 -18.69 -9.26
C ILE A 116 12.88 -19.67 -9.02
N VAL A 117 13.53 -19.52 -7.89
CA VAL A 117 14.56 -20.46 -7.43
C VAL A 117 14.31 -20.81 -5.98
N VAL A 118 14.31 -22.10 -5.68
CA VAL A 118 14.27 -22.63 -4.31
C VAL A 118 15.61 -23.30 -4.02
N ILE A 119 16.35 -22.78 -3.07
CA ILE A 119 17.67 -23.23 -2.68
C ILE A 119 17.55 -23.95 -1.34
N PRO A 120 17.81 -25.27 -1.26
CA PRO A 120 17.96 -25.93 0.03
C PRO A 120 19.24 -25.43 0.71
N VAL A 121 19.12 -25.09 1.98
CA VAL A 121 20.20 -24.51 2.80
C VAL A 121 20.34 -25.33 4.07
N THR A 122 21.58 -25.52 4.52
CA THR A 122 21.88 -26.09 5.84
C THR A 122 22.74 -25.10 6.63
N SER A 123 22.32 -24.81 7.87
CA SER A 123 23.04 -23.97 8.83
C SER A 123 22.94 -24.60 10.22
N HIS A 124 24.05 -24.79 10.92
CA HIS A 124 24.11 -25.39 12.26
C HIS A 124 23.31 -26.71 12.40
N GLY A 125 23.24 -27.52 11.32
CA GLY A 125 22.46 -28.76 11.27
C GLY A 125 20.96 -28.58 11.00
N VAL A 126 20.45 -27.35 10.97
CA VAL A 126 19.07 -27.02 10.59
C VAL A 126 18.97 -26.94 9.08
N ARG A 127 18.00 -27.64 8.49
CA ARG A 127 17.68 -27.58 7.06
C ARG A 127 16.49 -26.69 6.81
N TYR A 128 16.65 -25.74 5.87
CA TYR A 128 15.59 -24.84 5.44
C TYR A 128 15.67 -24.54 3.95
N SER A 129 14.72 -23.83 3.41
CA SER A 129 14.71 -23.38 2.02
C SER A 129 14.80 -21.87 1.96
N LEU A 130 15.63 -21.35 1.05
CA LEU A 130 15.59 -19.96 0.61
C LEU A 130 14.88 -19.92 -0.73
N GLU A 131 13.68 -19.35 -0.79
CA GLU A 131 12.96 -19.08 -2.04
C GLU A 131 13.31 -17.66 -2.51
N ALA A 132 13.69 -17.52 -3.79
CA ALA A 132 13.95 -16.23 -4.41
C ALA A 132 13.17 -16.12 -5.72
N ARG A 133 12.69 -14.91 -6.02
CA ARG A 133 12.01 -14.55 -7.26
C ARG A 133 12.64 -13.31 -7.87
N SER A 134 12.90 -13.37 -9.17
CA SER A 134 13.39 -12.23 -9.95
C SER A 134 12.35 -11.82 -10.99
N PHE A 135 11.94 -10.56 -10.93
CA PHE A 135 11.03 -9.87 -11.84
C PHE A 135 11.83 -8.87 -12.67
N ASP A 136 11.32 -8.41 -13.81
CA ASP A 136 12.00 -7.40 -14.62
C ASP A 136 12.09 -6.03 -13.93
N ASP A 137 11.30 -5.82 -12.88
CA ASP A 137 11.19 -4.63 -12.04
C ASP A 137 11.57 -4.89 -10.56
N GLY A 138 12.22 -6.03 -10.23
CA GLY A 138 12.72 -6.24 -8.86
C GLY A 138 13.12 -7.65 -8.49
N PHE A 139 13.53 -7.78 -7.24
CA PHE A 139 14.03 -9.02 -6.65
C PHE A 139 13.45 -9.20 -5.24
N ALA A 140 13.04 -10.44 -4.94
CA ALA A 140 12.52 -10.78 -3.62
C ALA A 140 13.02 -12.16 -3.17
N TRP A 141 13.17 -12.34 -1.86
CA TRP A 141 13.51 -13.63 -1.25
C TRP A 141 12.82 -13.80 0.11
N ARG A 142 12.66 -15.05 0.53
CA ARG A 142 12.15 -15.44 1.85
C ARG A 142 12.78 -16.73 2.34
N ILE A 143 12.76 -16.92 3.67
CA ILE A 143 13.22 -18.14 4.35
C ILE A 143 12.02 -18.98 4.73
N ILE A 144 12.09 -20.30 4.53
CA ILE A 144 11.08 -21.29 4.92
C ILE A 144 11.78 -22.37 5.74
N VAL A 145 11.55 -22.39 7.05
CA VAL A 145 12.08 -23.39 7.98
C VAL A 145 10.95 -24.38 8.32
N PRO A 146 10.98 -25.61 7.78
CA PRO A 146 10.01 -26.63 8.16
C PRO A 146 10.13 -26.96 9.64
N GLY A 147 9.00 -27.03 10.34
CA GLY A 147 9.00 -27.33 11.76
C GLY A 147 7.61 -27.71 12.28
N THR A 148 7.58 -28.20 13.50
CA THR A 148 6.38 -28.49 14.28
C THR A 148 6.56 -27.94 15.70
N GLY A 149 5.48 -27.52 16.34
CA GLY A 149 5.54 -26.88 17.66
C GLY A 149 5.81 -25.37 17.57
N MET A 150 6.19 -24.79 18.69
CA MET A 150 6.43 -23.35 18.82
C MET A 150 7.90 -23.04 18.56
N HIS A 151 8.17 -22.06 17.73
CA HIS A 151 9.49 -21.52 17.44
C HIS A 151 9.56 -20.06 17.85
N HIS A 152 10.65 -19.67 18.51
CA HIS A 152 10.88 -18.30 18.96
C HIS A 152 11.78 -17.56 17.97
N ILE A 153 11.28 -16.46 17.39
CA ILE A 153 12.00 -15.60 16.45
C ILE A 153 12.58 -14.42 17.23
N GLN A 154 13.90 -14.37 17.35
CA GLN A 154 14.59 -13.27 18.03
C GLN A 154 14.85 -12.07 17.12
N GLY A 155 14.84 -12.27 15.78
CA GLY A 155 15.05 -11.20 14.80
C GLY A 155 15.69 -11.67 13.52
N GLU A 156 16.08 -10.72 12.69
CA GLU A 156 16.78 -10.97 11.42
C GLU A 156 18.07 -10.14 11.32
N SER A 157 19.13 -10.76 10.81
CA SER A 157 20.32 -10.06 10.34
C SER A 157 20.22 -9.64 8.86
N SER A 158 19.10 -9.93 8.23
CA SER A 158 18.74 -9.56 6.85
C SER A 158 18.86 -8.06 6.62
N SER A 159 19.65 -7.65 5.62
CA SER A 159 19.92 -6.22 5.40
C SER A 159 20.11 -5.88 3.92
N TRP A 160 20.18 -4.58 3.62
CA TRP A 160 20.41 -3.98 2.31
C TRP A 160 21.55 -2.98 2.40
N THR A 161 22.64 -3.23 1.69
CA THR A 161 23.76 -2.28 1.53
C THR A 161 23.52 -1.49 0.25
N ILE A 162 23.25 -0.21 0.40
CA ILE A 162 22.86 0.69 -0.69
C ILE A 162 24.10 1.34 -1.28
N PRO A 163 24.23 1.49 -2.60
CA PRO A 163 25.34 2.19 -3.25
C PRO A 163 25.55 3.61 -2.70
N ALA A 164 26.79 4.06 -2.68
CA ALA A 164 27.18 5.38 -2.17
C ALA A 164 26.51 6.53 -2.95
N ALA A 165 26.37 7.68 -2.29
CA ALA A 165 25.77 8.90 -2.82
C ALA A 165 24.32 8.74 -3.28
N SER A 166 23.63 7.71 -2.80
CA SER A 166 22.19 7.51 -3.06
C SER A 166 21.36 8.47 -2.22
N LYS A 167 20.32 9.03 -2.83
CA LYS A 167 19.30 9.83 -2.12
C LYS A 167 18.21 8.90 -1.61
N VAL A 168 17.81 9.05 -0.35
CA VAL A 168 16.75 8.25 0.25
C VAL A 168 15.58 9.13 0.68
N TRP A 169 14.35 8.64 0.50
CA TRP A 169 13.13 9.19 1.09
C TRP A 169 12.65 8.29 2.21
N TYR A 170 12.35 8.90 3.35
CA TYR A 170 11.92 8.25 4.57
C TYR A 170 10.78 9.04 5.22
N ALA A 171 9.94 8.35 6.01
CA ALA A 171 8.86 8.98 6.74
C ALA A 171 9.32 9.44 8.13
N GLU A 172 9.07 10.71 8.49
CA GLU A 172 9.49 11.30 9.78
C GLU A 172 8.30 11.85 10.56
N ARG A 173 8.26 11.56 11.85
CA ARG A 173 7.37 12.17 12.81
C ARG A 173 8.12 12.36 14.11
N ASN A 174 8.24 13.62 14.57
CA ASN A 174 9.11 13.99 15.69
C ASN A 174 8.53 13.66 17.07
N ASN A 175 7.87 12.52 17.19
CA ASN A 175 7.31 12.03 18.47
C ASN A 175 7.18 10.49 18.44
N SER A 176 6.68 9.92 19.55
CA SER A 176 6.52 8.48 19.74
C SER A 176 5.53 7.79 18.78
N TRP A 177 4.87 8.54 17.90
CA TRP A 177 3.94 8.02 16.89
C TRP A 177 4.61 7.66 15.56
N LYS A 178 5.91 7.95 15.40
CA LYS A 178 6.65 7.76 14.13
C LYS A 178 6.39 6.38 13.48
N LEU A 179 6.41 5.31 14.29
CA LEU A 179 6.29 3.92 13.82
C LEU A 179 4.98 3.25 14.26
N LYS A 180 3.98 4.01 14.69
CA LYS A 180 2.70 3.44 15.15
C LYS A 180 1.64 3.44 14.07
N SER A 181 1.42 4.56 13.43
CA SER A 181 0.39 4.73 12.39
C SER A 181 0.98 5.02 11.01
N TYR A 182 2.30 4.99 10.86
CA TYR A 182 3.02 5.33 9.62
C TYR A 182 2.65 6.72 9.04
N ALA A 183 2.11 7.60 9.89
CA ALA A 183 1.67 8.94 9.52
C ALA A 183 2.81 9.97 9.62
N GLY A 184 3.98 9.62 9.11
CA GLY A 184 5.15 10.50 9.02
C GLY A 184 5.15 11.34 7.76
N GLU A 185 5.76 12.55 7.85
CA GLU A 185 6.06 13.38 6.69
C GLU A 185 7.19 12.77 5.86
N TRP A 186 7.03 12.74 4.54
CA TRP A 186 8.06 12.24 3.63
C TRP A 186 9.15 13.29 3.42
N LEU A 187 10.35 12.97 3.89
CA LEU A 187 11.56 13.78 3.79
C LEU A 187 12.63 13.03 3.00
N SER A 188 13.69 13.71 2.61
CA SER A 188 14.82 13.10 1.91
C SER A 188 16.16 13.47 2.52
N THR A 189 17.10 12.52 2.44
CA THR A 189 18.50 12.70 2.87
C THR A 189 19.44 11.84 2.02
N SER A 190 20.75 11.90 2.27
CA SER A 190 21.67 10.91 1.71
C SER A 190 21.63 9.62 2.52
N ILE A 191 21.95 8.48 1.90
CA ILE A 191 22.01 7.20 2.61
C ILE A 191 23.03 7.23 3.75
N GLU A 192 24.11 7.99 3.61
CA GLU A 192 25.16 8.14 4.62
C GLU A 192 24.67 8.87 5.87
N ALA A 193 23.73 9.82 5.73
CA ALA A 193 23.19 10.58 6.84
C ALA A 193 22.02 9.87 7.55
N LEU A 194 21.41 8.86 6.92
CA LEU A 194 20.22 8.18 7.43
C LEU A 194 20.35 7.66 8.87
N PRO A 195 21.51 7.13 9.33
CA PRO A 195 21.64 6.62 10.70
C PRO A 195 21.43 7.66 11.81
N THR A 196 21.64 8.94 11.50
CA THR A 196 21.62 10.02 12.50
C THR A 196 20.65 11.15 12.19
N ILE A 197 19.92 11.07 11.08
CA ILE A 197 19.05 12.16 10.61
C ILE A 197 17.82 12.38 11.51
N SER A 198 17.32 11.34 12.13
CA SER A 198 16.09 11.40 12.92
C SER A 198 16.38 11.53 14.42
N SER A 199 15.72 12.47 15.09
CA SER A 199 15.72 12.59 16.54
C SER A 199 15.04 11.41 17.25
N GLN A 200 14.26 10.61 16.53
CA GLN A 200 13.59 9.40 17.05
C GLN A 200 14.45 8.14 16.89
N GLY A 201 15.72 8.28 16.53
CA GLY A 201 16.66 7.18 16.37
C GLY A 201 16.75 6.64 14.94
N PRO A 202 17.56 5.59 14.73
CA PRO A 202 17.93 5.11 13.40
C PRO A 202 16.89 4.23 12.72
N ILE A 203 15.73 3.96 13.36
CA ILE A 203 14.69 3.09 12.81
C ILE A 203 13.77 3.91 11.92
N GLN A 204 13.54 3.40 10.70
CA GLN A 204 12.68 3.98 9.70
C GLN A 204 11.48 3.08 9.40
N ALA A 205 10.34 3.69 9.09
CA ALA A 205 9.20 2.97 8.52
C ALA A 205 9.53 2.46 7.11
N THR A 206 8.92 1.37 6.70
CA THR A 206 8.88 0.93 5.30
C THR A 206 7.65 1.52 4.59
N PRO A 207 7.69 1.73 3.25
CA PRO A 207 8.84 1.52 2.38
C PRO A 207 9.95 2.54 2.59
N LEU A 208 11.19 2.17 2.32
CA LEU A 208 12.28 3.13 2.13
C LEU A 208 12.51 3.27 0.62
N VAL A 209 12.43 4.48 0.09
CA VAL A 209 12.61 4.74 -1.35
C VAL A 209 13.98 5.34 -1.59
N VAL A 210 14.67 4.83 -2.61
CA VAL A 210 16.05 5.22 -2.92
C VAL A 210 16.15 5.63 -4.39
N ALA A 211 16.76 6.77 -4.68
CA ALA A 211 17.21 7.12 -6.02
C ALA A 211 18.72 6.93 -6.11
N LEU A 212 19.13 6.04 -7.00
CA LEU A 212 20.55 5.77 -7.27
C LEU A 212 21.14 6.83 -8.21
N THR A 213 22.44 7.11 -8.06
CA THR A 213 23.16 8.03 -8.95
C THR A 213 23.11 7.60 -10.42
N GLY A 214 22.87 6.32 -10.69
CA GLY A 214 22.68 5.75 -12.03
C GLY A 214 21.30 5.94 -12.64
N GLY A 215 20.35 6.54 -11.93
CA GLY A 215 18.99 6.85 -12.42
C GLY A 215 17.92 5.82 -12.05
N ASP A 216 18.27 4.64 -11.50
CA ASP A 216 17.29 3.68 -11.03
C ASP A 216 16.69 4.11 -9.67
N TYR A 217 15.44 3.71 -9.43
CA TYR A 217 14.76 3.84 -8.14
C TYR A 217 14.63 2.48 -7.49
N LEU A 218 14.87 2.41 -6.18
CA LEU A 218 14.61 1.23 -5.38
C LEU A 218 13.49 1.51 -4.38
N VAL A 219 12.70 0.49 -4.07
CA VAL A 219 11.78 0.49 -2.93
C VAL A 219 12.11 -0.73 -2.08
N LEU A 220 12.52 -0.49 -0.84
CA LEU A 220 12.82 -1.54 0.12
C LEU A 220 11.60 -1.74 1.03
N THR A 221 11.04 -2.93 1.01
CA THR A 221 9.82 -3.27 1.76
C THR A 221 9.69 -4.78 1.95
N GLU A 222 8.51 -5.22 2.36
CA GLU A 222 8.15 -6.63 2.49
C GLU A 222 6.82 -6.93 1.83
N ALA A 223 6.57 -8.21 1.52
CA ALA A 223 5.29 -8.66 0.95
C ALA A 223 4.80 -9.96 1.60
N ALA A 224 3.49 -10.22 1.48
CA ALA A 224 2.81 -11.40 2.02
C ALA A 224 3.05 -11.57 3.53
N LEU A 225 2.87 -10.49 4.28
CA LEU A 225 3.01 -10.47 5.74
C LEU A 225 1.87 -11.28 6.39
N ALA A 226 2.24 -12.37 7.03
CA ALA A 226 1.30 -13.29 7.64
C ALA A 226 1.98 -14.15 8.70
N ASN A 227 1.36 -14.32 9.87
CA ASN A 227 1.87 -15.12 10.98
C ASN A 227 3.33 -14.74 11.35
N TYR A 228 3.66 -13.45 11.21
CA TYR A 228 4.99 -12.88 11.41
C TYR A 228 4.86 -11.41 11.82
N SER A 229 5.92 -10.81 12.40
CA SER A 229 5.93 -9.38 12.69
C SER A 229 6.26 -8.55 11.45
N GLY A 230 5.66 -7.36 11.35
CA GLY A 230 5.96 -6.40 10.29
C GLY A 230 7.37 -5.83 10.43
N MET A 231 8.05 -5.63 9.29
CA MET A 231 9.42 -5.16 9.23
C MET A 231 9.50 -3.64 9.15
N ARG A 232 10.38 -3.10 10.00
CA ARG A 232 10.96 -1.76 9.89
C ARG A 232 12.40 -1.89 9.41
N LEU A 233 13.07 -0.77 9.17
CA LEU A 233 14.46 -0.73 8.74
C LEU A 233 15.31 0.10 9.71
N ARG A 234 16.24 -0.57 10.39
CA ARG A 234 17.24 0.09 11.23
C ARG A 234 18.45 0.46 10.38
N ALA A 235 18.78 1.75 10.28
CA ALA A 235 20.01 2.18 9.66
C ALA A 235 21.20 1.84 10.56
N ILE A 236 22.12 1.01 10.05
CA ILE A 236 23.31 0.52 10.76
C ILE A 236 24.57 0.84 9.98
N GLY A 237 25.60 1.34 10.68
CA GLY A 237 26.84 1.73 10.05
C GLY A 237 26.63 2.71 8.89
N VAL A 238 27.47 2.61 7.87
CA VAL A 238 27.39 3.46 6.68
C VAL A 238 26.65 2.71 5.56
N ARG A 239 25.58 3.31 5.02
CA ARG A 239 24.84 2.84 3.82
C ARG A 239 24.13 1.48 3.97
N ARG A 240 23.96 0.96 5.17
CA ARG A 240 23.26 -0.30 5.40
C ARG A 240 21.98 -0.08 6.22
N VAL A 241 20.88 -0.71 5.79
CA VAL A 241 19.66 -0.83 6.58
C VAL A 241 19.37 -2.30 6.84
N GLN A 242 18.91 -2.63 8.04
CA GLN A 242 18.65 -3.99 8.52
C GLN A 242 17.22 -4.12 8.98
N ALA A 243 16.62 -5.30 8.77
CA ALA A 243 15.31 -5.63 9.31
C ALA A 243 15.26 -5.42 10.84
N ASP A 244 14.21 -4.77 11.32
CA ASP A 244 13.94 -4.49 12.73
C ASP A 244 12.46 -4.76 13.01
N PHE A 245 12.13 -5.20 14.22
CA PHE A 245 10.77 -5.58 14.60
C PHE A 245 10.30 -4.82 15.84
N SER A 246 8.99 -4.65 15.98
CA SER A 246 8.40 -3.91 17.11
C SER A 246 8.58 -4.61 18.44
N GLU A 247 8.74 -5.92 18.44
CA GLU A 247 9.00 -6.75 19.62
C GLU A 247 10.43 -6.56 20.17
N GLY A 248 11.34 -6.00 19.35
CA GLY A 248 12.73 -5.77 19.74
C GLY A 248 13.43 -7.08 20.16
N GLN A 249 14.15 -7.04 21.29
CA GLN A 249 14.87 -8.21 21.81
C GLN A 249 13.96 -9.31 22.40
N ALA A 250 12.70 -8.98 22.70
CA ALA A 250 11.74 -9.97 23.21
C ALA A 250 11.36 -10.99 22.12
N GLY A 251 11.45 -10.61 20.85
CA GLY A 251 11.04 -11.47 19.76
C GLY A 251 9.56 -11.82 19.75
N PHE A 252 9.19 -12.82 18.96
CA PHE A 252 7.82 -13.33 18.84
C PHE A 252 7.81 -14.82 18.52
N ASP A 253 6.69 -15.48 18.81
CA ASP A 253 6.53 -16.91 18.62
C ASP A 253 5.74 -17.24 17.34
N VAL A 254 6.17 -18.28 16.64
CA VAL A 254 5.52 -18.84 15.44
C VAL A 254 5.30 -20.32 15.63
N GLU A 255 4.07 -20.79 15.46
CA GLU A 255 3.75 -22.22 15.54
C GLU A 255 3.93 -22.91 14.19
N GLY A 256 4.60 -24.06 14.17
CA GLY A 256 4.77 -24.93 13.02
C GLY A 256 5.88 -24.44 12.07
N THR A 257 5.66 -24.54 10.76
CA THR A 257 6.63 -24.06 9.75
C THR A 257 6.77 -22.54 9.80
N VAL A 258 7.99 -22.07 10.03
CA VAL A 258 8.31 -20.65 9.97
C VAL A 258 8.51 -20.22 8.51
N THR A 259 7.71 -19.29 8.04
CA THR A 259 7.85 -18.67 6.72
C THR A 259 7.96 -17.17 6.92
N THR A 260 9.13 -16.60 6.61
CA THR A 260 9.27 -15.13 6.67
C THR A 260 8.43 -14.48 5.58
N PRO A 261 7.96 -13.24 5.76
CA PRO A 261 7.50 -12.43 4.64
C PRO A 261 8.60 -12.31 3.58
N TRP A 262 8.23 -11.98 2.36
CA TRP A 262 9.21 -11.66 1.33
C TRP A 262 9.96 -10.40 1.70
N ARG A 263 11.28 -10.40 1.58
CA ARG A 263 12.14 -9.23 1.62
C ARG A 263 12.28 -8.72 0.20
N VAL A 264 11.74 -7.55 -0.07
CA VAL A 264 11.48 -7.05 -1.42
C VAL A 264 12.36 -5.84 -1.74
N THR A 265 12.95 -5.86 -2.91
CA THR A 265 13.64 -4.73 -3.53
C THR A 265 13.03 -4.48 -4.90
N PHE A 266 12.25 -3.39 -5.07
CA PHE A 266 11.89 -2.90 -6.41
C PHE A 266 13.15 -2.34 -7.07
N VAL A 267 13.22 -2.45 -8.37
CA VAL A 267 14.34 -1.94 -9.19
C VAL A 267 13.78 -1.32 -10.45
N ASP A 268 13.34 -0.08 -10.35
CA ASP A 268 12.61 0.61 -11.39
C ASP A 268 13.49 1.65 -12.10
N ARG A 269 13.40 1.69 -13.42
CA ARG A 269 14.19 2.62 -14.24
C ARG A 269 13.70 4.08 -14.18
N ASP A 270 12.44 4.28 -13.84
CA ASP A 270 11.79 5.58 -13.76
C ASP A 270 10.58 5.54 -12.80
N LEU A 271 9.99 6.70 -12.52
CA LEU A 271 8.84 6.81 -11.62
C LEU A 271 7.56 6.21 -12.19
N ASN A 272 7.46 6.07 -13.53
CA ASN A 272 6.30 5.42 -14.14
C ASN A 272 6.34 3.90 -13.91
N ALA A 273 7.50 3.28 -14.06
CA ALA A 273 7.69 1.88 -13.74
C ALA A 273 7.39 1.62 -12.25
N LEU A 274 7.93 2.46 -11.35
CA LEU A 274 7.75 2.36 -9.91
C LEU A 274 6.27 2.38 -9.49
N VAL A 275 5.48 3.33 -10.01
CA VAL A 275 4.04 3.46 -9.68
C VAL A 275 3.22 2.29 -10.21
N ASN A 276 3.66 1.66 -11.30
CA ASN A 276 2.96 0.57 -11.98
C ASN A 276 3.48 -0.83 -11.64
N SER A 277 4.42 -0.97 -10.70
CA SER A 277 4.96 -2.27 -10.29
C SER A 277 3.89 -3.14 -9.60
N ASP A 278 3.84 -4.41 -9.98
CA ASP A 278 2.93 -5.41 -9.41
C ASP A 278 3.60 -6.33 -8.40
N ILE A 279 4.88 -6.10 -8.07
CA ILE A 279 5.70 -7.06 -7.30
C ILE A 279 5.03 -7.45 -5.98
N LEU A 280 4.48 -6.49 -5.22
CA LEU A 280 3.89 -6.81 -3.91
C LEU A 280 2.69 -7.73 -4.03
N THR A 281 1.78 -7.43 -4.93
CA THR A 281 0.61 -8.29 -5.17
C THR A 281 1.03 -9.63 -5.77
N ASN A 282 2.02 -9.65 -6.68
CA ASN A 282 2.57 -10.88 -7.28
C ASN A 282 3.19 -11.85 -6.28
N LEU A 283 3.71 -11.36 -5.17
CA LEU A 283 4.31 -12.16 -4.10
C LEU A 283 3.27 -12.69 -3.10
N ASN A 284 2.03 -12.23 -3.17
CA ASN A 284 0.93 -12.72 -2.34
C ASN A 284 0.21 -13.89 -3.04
N PRO A 285 -0.32 -14.86 -2.30
CA PRO A 285 -1.17 -15.89 -2.88
C PRO A 285 -2.46 -15.28 -3.43
N PRO A 286 -3.07 -15.89 -4.46
CA PRO A 286 -4.39 -15.47 -4.95
C PRO A 286 -5.46 -15.64 -3.87
N ALA A 287 -6.57 -14.92 -4.02
CA ALA A 287 -7.74 -15.06 -3.17
C ALA A 287 -8.28 -16.50 -3.17
N ASP A 288 -8.77 -16.96 -2.03
CA ASP A 288 -9.40 -18.27 -1.93
C ASP A 288 -10.68 -18.29 -2.79
N PRO A 289 -10.77 -19.15 -3.82
CA PRO A 289 -11.90 -19.15 -4.75
C PRO A 289 -13.23 -19.59 -4.13
N VAL A 290 -13.20 -20.24 -2.95
CA VAL A 290 -14.43 -20.60 -2.22
C VAL A 290 -14.89 -19.41 -1.38
N LEU A 291 -13.99 -18.78 -0.65
CA LEU A 291 -14.30 -17.61 0.18
C LEU A 291 -14.75 -16.43 -0.67
N PHE A 292 -14.13 -16.23 -1.82
CA PHE A 292 -14.40 -15.13 -2.77
C PHE A 292 -15.13 -15.59 -4.04
N ALA A 293 -15.94 -16.65 -3.96
CA ALA A 293 -16.78 -17.10 -5.08
C ALA A 293 -17.76 -16.00 -5.56
N ASP A 294 -18.16 -15.11 -4.68
CA ASP A 294 -18.93 -13.91 -5.00
C ASP A 294 -18.22 -12.68 -4.45
N THR A 295 -17.67 -11.87 -5.35
CA THR A 295 -17.00 -10.59 -5.08
C THR A 295 -17.87 -9.38 -5.41
N SER A 296 -19.15 -9.57 -5.76
CA SER A 296 -20.06 -8.49 -6.19
C SER A 296 -20.29 -7.41 -5.14
N TYR A 297 -20.00 -7.71 -3.87
CA TYR A 297 -20.07 -6.75 -2.76
C TYR A 297 -18.82 -5.85 -2.66
N ILE A 298 -17.70 -6.24 -3.27
CA ILE A 298 -16.45 -5.45 -3.28
C ILE A 298 -16.57 -4.43 -4.40
N ARG A 299 -16.89 -3.19 -4.04
CA ARG A 299 -17.16 -2.14 -5.01
C ARG A 299 -16.37 -0.90 -4.65
N PRO A 300 -15.47 -0.44 -5.53
CA PRO A 300 -14.83 0.86 -5.37
C PRO A 300 -15.86 1.98 -5.32
N GLY A 301 -15.57 3.03 -4.55
CA GLY A 301 -16.47 4.17 -4.49
C GLY A 301 -15.95 5.31 -3.61
N ARG A 302 -16.71 6.40 -3.61
CA ARG A 302 -16.43 7.64 -2.87
C ARG A 302 -17.41 7.76 -1.71
N ALA A 303 -16.90 8.20 -0.57
CA ALA A 303 -17.69 8.39 0.64
C ALA A 303 -17.76 9.85 1.04
N VAL A 304 -18.92 10.31 1.46
CA VAL A 304 -19.06 11.51 2.29
C VAL A 304 -18.75 11.16 3.74
N TRP A 305 -18.14 12.09 4.45
CA TRP A 305 -17.66 11.87 5.81
C TRP A 305 -17.94 13.07 6.70
N ARG A 306 -18.82 12.88 7.70
CA ARG A 306 -19.26 13.97 8.57
C ARG A 306 -18.24 14.28 9.67
N PHE A 307 -17.62 13.24 10.24
CA PHE A 307 -16.86 13.31 11.47
C PHE A 307 -15.77 14.39 11.47
N TRP A 308 -14.96 14.44 10.42
CA TRP A 308 -13.82 15.34 10.38
C TRP A 308 -14.19 16.83 10.46
N ASN A 309 -15.34 17.22 9.92
CA ASN A 309 -15.83 18.61 9.97
C ASN A 309 -16.71 18.90 11.18
N ARG A 310 -17.52 17.94 11.62
CA ARG A 310 -18.65 18.19 12.54
C ARG A 310 -18.81 17.13 13.64
N ASN A 311 -17.88 16.18 13.79
CA ASN A 311 -18.02 14.93 14.56
C ASN A 311 -19.21 14.10 14.07
N THR A 312 -19.35 12.85 14.53
CA THR A 312 -20.50 11.99 14.24
C THR A 312 -21.77 12.62 14.80
N GLY A 313 -22.82 12.60 14.00
CA GLY A 313 -24.11 13.19 14.35
C GLY A 313 -25.10 12.23 14.95
N THR A 314 -26.31 12.73 15.17
CA THR A 314 -27.46 11.86 15.45
C THR A 314 -27.80 11.03 14.20
N PRO A 315 -28.55 9.91 14.33
CA PRO A 315 -29.00 9.13 13.18
C PRO A 315 -29.73 9.97 12.10
N ALA A 316 -30.47 10.99 12.50
CA ALA A 316 -31.13 11.90 11.57
C ALA A 316 -30.14 12.77 10.80
N GLN A 317 -29.07 13.23 11.44
CA GLN A 317 -28.01 14.01 10.79
C GLN A 317 -27.20 13.14 9.82
N GLU A 318 -26.95 11.87 10.17
CA GLU A 318 -26.27 10.93 9.25
C GLU A 318 -27.15 10.58 8.03
N LYS A 319 -28.47 10.51 8.18
CA LYS A 319 -29.40 10.39 7.02
C LYS A 319 -29.25 11.57 6.04
N ALA A 320 -29.01 12.78 6.54
CA ALA A 320 -28.75 13.93 5.66
C ALA A 320 -27.44 13.75 4.87
N PHE A 321 -26.42 13.08 5.43
CA PHE A 321 -25.19 12.76 4.70
C PHE A 321 -25.42 11.69 3.62
N VAL A 322 -26.31 10.74 3.84
CA VAL A 322 -26.78 9.85 2.76
C VAL A 322 -27.38 10.65 1.61
N ASP A 323 -28.22 11.66 1.90
CA ASP A 323 -28.82 12.52 0.86
C ASP A 323 -27.77 13.38 0.14
N TYR A 324 -26.69 13.80 0.83
CA TYR A 324 -25.56 14.47 0.20
C TYR A 324 -24.76 13.53 -0.72
N ALA A 325 -24.54 12.29 -0.32
CA ALA A 325 -23.90 11.29 -1.18
C ALA A 325 -24.68 11.12 -2.49
N VAL A 326 -26.01 11.00 -2.41
CA VAL A 326 -26.89 10.93 -3.60
C VAL A 326 -26.71 12.14 -4.51
N LYS A 327 -26.69 13.36 -3.94
CA LYS A 327 -26.56 14.60 -4.72
C LYS A 327 -25.20 14.74 -5.41
N LEU A 328 -24.13 14.21 -4.79
CA LEU A 328 -22.77 14.20 -5.33
C LEU A 328 -22.52 13.00 -6.27
N GLY A 329 -23.47 12.08 -6.42
CA GLY A 329 -23.26 10.85 -7.18
C GLY A 329 -22.21 9.93 -6.55
N PHE A 330 -22.05 9.98 -5.22
CA PHE A 330 -21.13 9.13 -4.47
C PHE A 330 -21.81 7.83 -4.06
N GLU A 331 -20.99 6.83 -3.77
CA GLU A 331 -21.45 5.48 -3.54
C GLU A 331 -21.67 5.17 -2.05
N TYR A 332 -21.02 5.95 -1.15
CA TYR A 332 -20.97 5.62 0.28
C TYR A 332 -21.14 6.84 1.19
N THR A 333 -21.48 6.56 2.44
CA THR A 333 -21.28 7.43 3.59
C THR A 333 -20.52 6.66 4.67
N LEU A 334 -19.61 7.35 5.38
CA LEU A 334 -18.87 6.81 6.51
C LEU A 334 -19.39 7.43 7.81
N VAL A 335 -19.89 6.58 8.72
CA VAL A 335 -20.26 6.94 10.09
C VAL A 335 -19.10 6.59 11.00
N ASP A 336 -18.45 7.60 11.54
CA ASP A 336 -17.19 7.49 12.28
C ASP A 336 -17.42 7.44 13.81
N ASP A 337 -16.37 7.61 14.61
CA ASP A 337 -16.39 7.54 16.07
C ASP A 337 -17.54 8.36 16.70
N GLY A 338 -18.19 7.80 17.73
CA GLY A 338 -19.33 8.41 18.45
C GLY A 338 -20.70 7.81 18.12
N TRP A 339 -20.86 6.99 17.07
CA TRP A 339 -22.13 6.32 16.80
C TRP A 339 -22.48 5.25 17.86
N ASP A 340 -21.47 4.75 18.58
CA ASP A 340 -21.67 3.82 19.71
C ASP A 340 -22.52 4.42 20.83
N ASP A 341 -22.62 5.73 20.91
CA ASP A 341 -23.39 6.47 21.90
C ASP A 341 -24.87 6.65 21.50
N TRP A 342 -25.24 6.18 20.29
CA TRP A 342 -26.63 6.28 19.86
C TRP A 342 -27.55 5.41 20.73
N PRO A 343 -28.71 5.91 21.16
CA PRO A 343 -29.72 5.08 21.78
C PRO A 343 -30.09 3.90 20.86
N ASP A 344 -30.07 2.67 21.42
CA ASP A 344 -30.28 1.44 20.63
C ASP A 344 -29.46 1.46 19.32
N LYS A 345 -28.16 1.61 19.46
CA LYS A 345 -27.23 1.90 18.37
C LYS A 345 -27.36 0.98 17.15
N TRP A 346 -27.53 -0.32 17.37
CA TRP A 346 -27.65 -1.27 16.27
C TRP A 346 -29.01 -1.16 15.55
N ARG A 347 -30.09 -0.82 16.27
CA ARG A 347 -31.38 -0.50 15.68
C ARG A 347 -31.27 0.77 14.84
N ALA A 348 -30.68 1.82 15.37
CA ALA A 348 -30.48 3.08 14.68
C ALA A 348 -29.60 2.92 13.42
N MET A 349 -28.53 2.08 13.51
CA MET A 349 -27.67 1.74 12.36
C MET A 349 -28.45 0.95 11.30
N THR A 350 -29.27 -0.01 11.70
CA THR A 350 -30.14 -0.77 10.78
C THR A 350 -31.10 0.16 10.02
N ASP A 351 -31.73 1.09 10.73
CA ASP A 351 -32.66 2.07 10.12
C ASP A 351 -31.93 3.04 9.17
N LEU A 352 -30.66 3.41 9.49
CA LEU A 352 -29.81 4.22 8.60
C LEU A 352 -29.42 3.42 7.35
N CYS A 353 -28.97 2.17 7.51
CA CYS A 353 -28.60 1.31 6.38
C CYS A 353 -29.80 1.02 5.46
N ALA A 354 -31.00 0.80 6.01
CA ALA A 354 -32.22 0.62 5.22
C ALA A 354 -32.55 1.89 4.42
N TYR A 355 -32.43 3.06 5.04
CA TYR A 355 -32.59 4.36 4.38
C TYR A 355 -31.58 4.58 3.26
N ALA A 356 -30.31 4.32 3.51
CA ALA A 356 -29.21 4.45 2.54
C ALA A 356 -29.40 3.48 1.36
N LYS A 357 -29.73 2.21 1.64
CA LYS A 357 -29.98 1.18 0.63
C LYS A 357 -31.12 1.56 -0.32
N SER A 358 -32.20 2.18 0.19
CA SER A 358 -33.30 2.66 -0.65
C SER A 358 -32.86 3.73 -1.66
N ARG A 359 -31.71 4.36 -1.43
CA ARG A 359 -31.06 5.37 -2.28
C ARG A 359 -29.82 4.86 -3.00
N LYS A 360 -29.54 3.56 -2.91
CA LYS A 360 -28.36 2.89 -3.49
C LYS A 360 -27.03 3.37 -2.90
N ILE A 361 -27.03 3.87 -1.66
CA ILE A 361 -25.84 4.27 -0.92
C ILE A 361 -25.46 3.15 0.06
N GLY A 362 -24.18 2.79 0.10
CA GLY A 362 -23.61 1.92 1.12
C GLY A 362 -23.21 2.71 2.38
N VAL A 363 -23.21 2.05 3.53
CA VAL A 363 -22.79 2.64 4.80
C VAL A 363 -21.58 1.89 5.31
N PHE A 364 -20.52 2.63 5.69
CA PHE A 364 -19.41 2.12 6.49
C PHE A 364 -19.57 2.62 7.92
N ALA A 365 -19.16 1.80 8.89
CA ALA A 365 -19.14 2.18 10.29
C ALA A 365 -17.74 1.96 10.90
N TRP A 366 -17.30 2.93 11.69
CA TRP A 366 -16.03 2.94 12.40
C TRP A 366 -16.06 2.09 13.67
N ARG A 367 -14.91 1.51 14.03
CA ARG A 367 -14.69 0.84 15.31
C ARG A 367 -13.23 0.91 15.73
N ASP A 368 -13.00 1.23 17.00
CA ASP A 368 -11.66 1.19 17.61
C ASP A 368 -11.19 -0.26 17.83
N TYR A 369 -9.97 -0.55 17.37
CA TYR A 369 -9.25 -1.82 17.53
C TYR A 369 -9.30 -2.38 18.94
N LYS A 370 -9.14 -1.53 19.98
CA LYS A 370 -9.07 -1.95 21.38
C LYS A 370 -10.27 -2.77 21.86
N PHE A 371 -11.43 -2.59 21.24
CA PHE A 371 -12.64 -3.33 21.58
C PHE A 371 -12.76 -4.69 20.86
N LEU A 372 -11.90 -4.96 19.89
CA LEU A 372 -11.97 -6.11 19.00
C LEU A 372 -10.75 -7.02 19.08
N SER A 373 -9.65 -6.54 19.68
CA SER A 373 -8.30 -7.10 19.55
C SER A 373 -8.02 -8.35 20.38
N SER A 374 -8.97 -8.82 21.18
CA SER A 374 -8.76 -10.05 21.98
C SER A 374 -8.83 -11.31 21.10
N PRO A 375 -7.78 -12.14 21.05
CA PRO A 375 -7.80 -13.40 20.32
C PRO A 375 -8.61 -14.50 21.03
N THR A 376 -9.12 -14.23 22.25
CA THR A 376 -9.88 -15.17 23.07
C THR A 376 -11.10 -15.70 22.31
N ASP A 377 -11.35 -17.00 22.43
CA ASP A 377 -12.45 -17.70 21.77
C ASP A 377 -12.49 -17.46 20.25
N ASN A 378 -11.32 -17.50 19.62
CA ASN A 378 -11.16 -17.25 18.18
C ASN A 378 -11.73 -15.87 17.76
N TRP A 379 -11.26 -14.81 18.42
CA TRP A 379 -11.66 -13.42 18.13
C TRP A 379 -13.17 -13.18 18.33
N ALA A 380 -13.75 -13.65 19.42
CA ALA A 380 -15.18 -13.60 19.66
C ALA A 380 -15.76 -12.17 19.54
N ALA A 381 -15.10 -11.16 20.13
CA ALA A 381 -15.55 -9.77 20.09
C ALA A 381 -15.56 -9.21 18.65
N LEU A 382 -14.54 -9.53 17.85
CA LEU A 382 -14.46 -9.14 16.45
C LEU A 382 -15.58 -9.80 15.63
N ARG A 383 -15.80 -11.09 15.81
CA ARG A 383 -16.85 -11.82 15.08
C ARG A 383 -18.24 -11.31 15.43
N ASP A 384 -18.51 -11.06 16.72
CA ASP A 384 -19.79 -10.48 17.17
C ASP A 384 -20.05 -9.10 16.56
N PHE A 385 -19.04 -8.23 16.57
CA PHE A 385 -19.14 -6.92 15.91
C PHE A 385 -19.45 -7.06 14.40
N LEU A 386 -18.74 -7.93 13.69
CA LEU A 386 -18.97 -8.15 12.26
C LEU A 386 -20.32 -8.81 11.96
N ASP A 387 -20.85 -9.66 12.85
CA ASP A 387 -22.19 -10.23 12.76
C ASP A 387 -23.27 -9.16 12.90
N HIS A 388 -23.13 -8.25 13.84
CA HIS A 388 -24.00 -7.10 14.00
C HIS A 388 -23.91 -6.15 12.80
N ALA A 389 -22.70 -5.86 12.31
CA ALA A 389 -22.46 -5.03 11.13
C ALA A 389 -23.18 -5.60 9.89
N LYS A 390 -23.06 -6.91 9.67
CA LYS A 390 -23.76 -7.60 8.58
C LYS A 390 -25.28 -7.54 8.76
N SER A 391 -25.77 -7.82 9.96
CA SER A 391 -27.20 -7.83 10.26
C SER A 391 -27.83 -6.46 10.12
N ALA A 392 -27.11 -5.39 10.47
CA ALA A 392 -27.52 -4.01 10.27
C ALA A 392 -27.54 -3.60 8.79
N GLY A 393 -26.84 -4.33 7.91
CA GLY A 393 -26.79 -4.05 6.48
C GLY A 393 -25.65 -3.12 6.04
N LEU A 394 -24.58 -3.02 6.84
CA LEU A 394 -23.37 -2.27 6.46
C LEU A 394 -22.74 -2.86 5.19
N ALA A 395 -22.16 -2.00 4.37
CA ALA A 395 -21.34 -2.37 3.21
C ALA A 395 -19.91 -2.73 3.62
N GLY A 396 -19.42 -2.13 4.69
CA GLY A 396 -18.07 -2.35 5.21
C GLY A 396 -17.88 -1.72 6.57
N VAL A 397 -16.68 -1.89 7.10
CA VAL A 397 -16.25 -1.37 8.40
C VAL A 397 -14.91 -0.64 8.27
N LYS A 398 -14.74 0.44 9.04
CA LYS A 398 -13.47 1.12 9.27
C LYS A 398 -12.96 0.70 10.65
N ILE A 399 -11.82 -0.01 10.70
CA ILE A 399 -11.18 -0.43 11.95
C ILE A 399 -9.95 0.45 12.19
N ASP A 400 -9.92 1.13 13.32
CA ASP A 400 -8.97 2.19 13.60
C ASP A 400 -8.11 1.94 14.85
N PHE A 401 -6.99 2.70 14.96
CA PHE A 401 -6.06 2.68 16.11
C PHE A 401 -5.36 1.34 16.33
N ILE A 402 -5.06 0.59 15.27
CA ILE A 402 -4.24 -0.64 15.37
C ILE A 402 -2.83 -0.28 15.86
N ASN A 403 -2.26 0.83 15.42
CA ASN A 403 -1.08 1.50 15.95
C ASN A 403 0.15 0.60 16.13
N GLY A 404 0.51 -0.13 15.09
CA GLY A 404 1.71 -0.96 15.07
C GLY A 404 1.64 -2.10 14.07
N GLU A 405 2.66 -2.93 14.11
CA GLU A 405 2.87 -4.04 13.17
C GLU A 405 3.48 -5.27 13.85
N SER A 406 3.30 -5.40 15.19
CA SER A 406 3.67 -6.63 15.89
C SER A 406 2.90 -7.82 15.33
N LYS A 407 3.45 -9.03 15.53
CA LYS A 407 2.79 -10.25 15.06
C LYS A 407 1.33 -10.33 15.50
N GLU A 408 1.03 -9.96 16.76
CA GLU A 408 -0.34 -9.94 17.28
C GLU A 408 -1.28 -9.06 16.46
N ARG A 409 -0.81 -7.87 16.03
CA ARG A 409 -1.59 -6.94 15.20
C ARG A 409 -1.79 -7.47 13.79
N ILE A 410 -0.75 -8.07 13.21
CA ILE A 410 -0.84 -8.70 11.89
C ILE A 410 -1.83 -9.88 11.92
N ASP A 411 -1.83 -10.68 12.97
CA ASP A 411 -2.78 -11.78 13.15
C ASP A 411 -4.22 -11.26 13.27
N PHE A 412 -4.43 -10.14 13.98
CA PHE A 412 -5.72 -9.45 14.05
C PHE A 412 -6.20 -8.93 12.68
N GLU A 413 -5.33 -8.27 11.92
CA GLU A 413 -5.65 -7.78 10.57
C GLU A 413 -6.14 -8.91 9.67
N ARG A 414 -5.41 -10.02 9.66
CA ARG A 414 -5.76 -11.20 8.87
C ARG A 414 -7.08 -11.84 9.33
N ALA A 415 -7.29 -11.95 10.64
CA ALA A 415 -8.55 -12.44 11.21
C ALA A 415 -9.72 -11.53 10.81
N THR A 416 -9.52 -10.21 10.85
CA THR A 416 -10.52 -9.22 10.43
C THR A 416 -10.90 -9.41 8.96
N LEU A 417 -9.90 -9.49 8.06
CA LEU A 417 -10.15 -9.67 6.63
C LEU A 417 -10.89 -10.99 6.33
N LEU A 418 -10.47 -12.08 6.97
CA LEU A 418 -11.11 -13.38 6.83
C LEU A 418 -12.57 -13.35 7.29
N PHE A 419 -12.82 -12.87 8.50
CA PHE A 419 -14.18 -12.88 9.09
C PHE A 419 -15.10 -11.87 8.41
N ALA A 420 -14.58 -10.74 7.95
CA ALA A 420 -15.33 -9.78 7.15
C ALA A 420 -15.69 -10.37 5.78
N ALA A 421 -14.77 -11.07 5.10
CA ALA A 421 -15.05 -11.74 3.83
C ALA A 421 -16.15 -12.80 3.95
N GLN A 422 -16.14 -13.62 5.02
CA GLN A 422 -17.21 -14.59 5.31
C GLN A 422 -18.59 -13.95 5.43
N ARG A 423 -18.64 -12.67 5.81
CA ARG A 423 -19.87 -11.87 5.96
C ARG A 423 -20.14 -10.94 4.78
N ARG A 424 -19.27 -10.98 3.75
CA ARG A 424 -19.33 -10.07 2.59
C ARG A 424 -19.33 -8.61 3.02
N LEU A 425 -18.36 -8.25 3.87
CA LEU A 425 -18.07 -6.89 4.30
C LEU A 425 -16.72 -6.45 3.76
N MET A 426 -16.65 -5.23 3.28
CA MET A 426 -15.39 -4.55 2.96
C MET A 426 -14.74 -4.02 4.24
N VAL A 427 -13.43 -3.85 4.21
CA VAL A 427 -12.64 -3.35 5.35
C VAL A 427 -11.77 -2.19 4.89
N ASP A 428 -11.82 -1.11 5.64
CA ASP A 428 -10.89 0.01 5.60
C ASP A 428 -10.14 0.06 6.93
N PHE A 429 -8.81 0.02 6.90
CA PHE A 429 -7.98 0.04 8.10
C PHE A 429 -7.38 1.42 8.33
N HIS A 430 -7.41 1.89 9.60
CA HIS A 430 -6.81 3.14 10.03
C HIS A 430 -5.84 2.96 11.21
N GLY A 431 -5.00 3.98 11.47
CA GLY A 431 -3.98 3.90 12.50
C GLY A 431 -3.12 2.64 12.34
N ILE A 432 -2.62 2.37 11.14
CA ILE A 432 -2.08 1.08 10.74
C ILE A 432 -0.73 1.23 10.02
N GLN A 433 -0.04 0.13 9.81
CA GLN A 433 1.20 0.06 9.02
C GLN A 433 0.92 0.05 7.49
N LYS A 434 2.00 0.10 6.68
CA LYS A 434 1.95 0.03 5.20
C LYS A 434 1.29 -1.26 4.69
N PRO A 435 0.73 -1.27 3.46
CA PRO A 435 0.31 -2.50 2.79
C PRO A 435 1.50 -3.38 2.39
N THR A 436 1.26 -4.68 2.27
CA THR A 436 2.22 -5.71 1.85
C THR A 436 1.70 -6.56 0.68
N GLY A 437 0.72 -6.03 -0.07
CA GLY A 437 0.10 -6.66 -1.23
C GLY A 437 -1.03 -7.63 -0.89
N GLU A 438 -1.51 -7.63 0.34
CA GLU A 438 -2.56 -8.50 0.89
C GLU A 438 -3.89 -8.41 0.16
N VAL A 439 -4.16 -7.31 -0.54
CA VAL A 439 -5.36 -7.11 -1.36
C VAL A 439 -5.55 -8.17 -2.45
N ARG A 440 -4.49 -8.85 -2.87
CA ARG A 440 -4.60 -10.00 -3.77
C ARG A 440 -5.21 -11.23 -3.09
N THR A 441 -4.85 -11.46 -1.83
CA THR A 441 -5.36 -12.58 -1.02
C THR A 441 -6.72 -12.26 -0.42
N PHE A 442 -6.91 -11.00 -0.03
CA PHE A 442 -8.11 -10.47 0.60
C PHE A 442 -8.62 -9.23 -0.14
N PRO A 443 -9.27 -9.41 -1.31
CA PRO A 443 -9.77 -8.27 -2.09
C PRO A 443 -10.85 -7.44 -1.38
N ASN A 444 -11.36 -7.91 -0.24
CA ASN A 444 -12.27 -7.15 0.62
C ASN A 444 -11.57 -6.11 1.51
N GLU A 445 -10.24 -6.06 1.57
CA GLU A 445 -9.52 -4.88 2.03
C GLU A 445 -9.64 -3.81 0.94
N ILE A 446 -10.56 -2.88 1.14
CA ILE A 446 -10.85 -1.87 0.12
C ILE A 446 -9.92 -0.67 0.21
N SER A 447 -9.43 -0.35 1.40
CA SER A 447 -8.43 0.69 1.64
C SER A 447 -7.71 0.47 2.97
N ARG A 448 -6.62 1.25 3.16
CA ARG A 448 -5.85 1.27 4.43
C ARG A 448 -5.12 2.61 4.55
N GLU A 449 -5.14 3.21 5.74
CA GLU A 449 -4.42 4.46 5.98
C GLU A 449 -2.90 4.25 5.88
N GLY A 450 -2.20 4.02 6.95
CA GLY A 450 -0.74 3.90 6.99
C GLY A 450 -0.03 5.06 6.29
N ILE A 451 -0.52 6.28 6.44
CA ILE A 451 -0.13 7.48 5.70
C ILE A 451 -0.32 8.75 6.57
N ARG A 452 0.46 9.79 6.33
CA ARG A 452 0.16 11.12 6.84
C ARG A 452 -0.90 11.76 5.95
N GLY A 453 -2.16 11.58 6.33
CA GLY A 453 -3.34 12.03 5.59
C GLY A 453 -3.76 13.48 5.90
N LEU A 454 -4.74 13.97 5.15
CA LEU A 454 -5.25 15.34 5.23
C LEU A 454 -5.77 15.71 6.64
N GLU A 455 -6.18 14.74 7.43
CA GLU A 455 -6.65 14.93 8.80
C GLU A 455 -5.67 15.75 9.64
N LEU A 456 -4.36 15.61 9.38
CA LEU A 456 -3.30 16.32 10.08
C LEU A 456 -3.37 17.84 9.87
N ASN A 457 -4.07 18.35 8.83
CA ASN A 457 -4.25 19.79 8.64
C ASN A 457 -5.04 20.47 9.77
N ARG A 458 -5.77 19.70 10.58
CA ARG A 458 -6.49 20.19 11.76
C ARG A 458 -5.84 19.81 13.09
N MET A 459 -4.74 19.08 13.05
CA MET A 459 -4.00 18.67 14.26
C MET A 459 -2.85 19.62 14.53
N ALA A 460 -2.36 19.63 15.78
CA ALA A 460 -1.23 20.47 16.19
C ALA A 460 0.07 20.22 15.40
N GLU A 461 0.20 19.04 14.81
CA GLU A 461 1.34 18.64 13.99
C GLU A 461 1.24 19.06 12.51
N GLY A 462 0.09 19.55 12.08
CA GLY A 462 -0.12 20.06 10.72
C GLY A 462 0.33 21.50 10.56
N PRO A 463 0.16 22.13 9.41
CA PRO A 463 -0.41 21.58 8.17
C PRO A 463 0.55 20.69 7.39
N ILE A 464 -0.02 19.88 6.48
CA ILE A 464 0.76 19.02 5.57
C ILE A 464 1.45 19.91 4.51
N PRO A 465 2.78 19.79 4.32
CA PRO A 465 3.50 20.50 3.26
C PRO A 465 3.12 19.98 1.86
N ALA A 466 3.12 20.86 0.87
CA ALA A 466 2.90 20.47 -0.54
C ALA A 466 3.94 19.46 -1.05
N SER A 467 5.19 19.54 -0.55
CA SER A 467 6.27 18.60 -0.87
C SER A 467 5.93 17.17 -0.44
N HIS A 468 5.26 17.00 0.70
CA HIS A 468 4.79 15.70 1.16
C HIS A 468 3.78 15.11 0.16
N ASN A 469 2.78 15.89 -0.26
CA ASN A 469 1.80 15.44 -1.23
C ASN A 469 2.44 15.06 -2.58
N ALA A 470 3.42 15.85 -3.05
CA ALA A 470 4.14 15.54 -4.28
C ALA A 470 5.12 14.35 -4.15
N ALA A 471 5.44 13.91 -2.93
CA ALA A 471 6.23 12.70 -2.69
C ALA A 471 5.38 11.42 -2.64
N LEU A 472 4.15 11.52 -2.13
CA LEU A 472 3.29 10.37 -1.83
C LEU A 472 3.08 9.40 -2.99
N PRO A 473 2.81 9.82 -4.24
CA PRO A 473 2.60 8.90 -5.35
C PRO A 473 3.79 7.95 -5.61
N PHE A 474 5.00 8.38 -5.26
CA PHE A 474 6.26 7.67 -5.52
C PHE A 474 6.87 7.04 -4.27
N THR A 475 6.24 7.18 -3.13
CA THR A 475 6.71 6.69 -1.84
C THR A 475 5.66 5.77 -1.21
N ARG A 476 4.76 6.30 -0.38
CA ARG A 476 3.73 5.49 0.29
C ARG A 476 2.82 4.74 -0.69
N TYR A 477 2.42 5.37 -1.79
CA TYR A 477 1.54 4.75 -2.79
C TYR A 477 2.26 3.75 -3.72
N ALA A 478 3.58 3.71 -3.72
CA ALA A 478 4.35 2.69 -4.43
C ALA A 478 4.08 1.26 -3.91
N VAL A 479 3.60 1.12 -2.68
CA VAL A 479 3.33 -0.18 -2.05
C VAL A 479 1.84 -0.53 -1.93
N GLY A 480 0.95 0.31 -2.44
CA GLY A 480 -0.49 0.01 -2.48
C GLY A 480 -1.41 1.16 -2.05
N HIS A 481 -2.67 0.85 -1.87
CA HIS A 481 -3.73 1.79 -1.56
C HIS A 481 -3.45 2.61 -0.30
N GLY A 482 -4.03 3.83 -0.24
CA GLY A 482 -3.91 4.67 0.95
C GLY A 482 -5.15 5.54 1.16
N ASP A 483 -5.80 5.47 2.32
CA ASP A 483 -6.85 6.41 2.68
C ASP A 483 -6.24 7.70 3.23
N TYR A 484 -6.00 8.64 2.31
CA TYR A 484 -5.46 9.96 2.60
C TYR A 484 -6.55 10.92 3.09
N THR A 485 -7.83 10.57 2.92
CA THR A 485 -8.98 11.46 3.11
C THR A 485 -8.85 12.77 2.31
N PRO A 486 -8.74 12.70 0.96
CA PRO A 486 -8.39 13.86 0.13
C PRO A 486 -9.50 14.92 0.10
N LEU A 487 -9.11 16.13 -0.36
CA LEU A 487 -9.95 17.27 -0.65
C LEU A 487 -10.53 17.96 0.59
N SER A 488 -9.96 19.11 0.92
CA SER A 488 -10.62 20.11 1.77
C SER A 488 -10.32 21.52 1.29
N TYR A 489 -11.35 22.23 0.90
CA TYR A 489 -11.30 23.67 0.60
C TYR A 489 -11.32 24.50 1.87
N THR A 490 -11.96 23.98 2.92
CA THR A 490 -12.06 24.63 4.23
C THR A 490 -10.71 24.61 4.96
N PHE A 491 -9.98 23.48 4.91
CA PHE A 491 -8.70 23.29 5.58
C PHE A 491 -7.61 22.81 4.61
N PRO A 492 -7.23 23.61 3.60
CA PRO A 492 -6.33 23.17 2.54
C PRO A 492 -4.86 23.05 2.98
N GLY A 493 -4.55 23.35 4.24
CA GLY A 493 -3.17 23.37 4.73
C GLY A 493 -2.31 24.41 4.00
N GLU A 494 -1.13 24.02 3.52
CA GLU A 494 -0.22 24.88 2.76
C GLU A 494 -0.49 24.91 1.25
N THR A 495 -1.57 24.26 0.77
CA THR A 495 -1.85 24.06 -0.66
C THR A 495 -3.02 24.91 -1.17
N THR A 496 -3.18 24.98 -2.49
CA THR A 496 -4.32 25.64 -3.15
C THR A 496 -5.52 24.71 -3.28
N TRP A 497 -6.68 25.25 -3.64
CA TRP A 497 -7.87 24.45 -3.91
C TRP A 497 -7.70 23.51 -5.12
N ALA A 498 -6.99 23.92 -6.16
CA ALA A 498 -6.69 23.04 -7.29
C ALA A 498 -5.73 21.92 -6.89
N HIS A 499 -4.77 22.18 -5.98
CA HIS A 499 -3.94 21.12 -5.41
C HIS A 499 -4.78 20.11 -4.63
N GLN A 500 -5.71 20.60 -3.80
CA GLN A 500 -6.63 19.73 -3.05
C GLN A 500 -7.46 18.84 -3.99
N MET A 501 -8.00 19.39 -5.07
CA MET A 501 -8.71 18.62 -6.09
C MET A 501 -7.77 17.62 -6.78
N ALA A 502 -6.53 17.98 -7.05
CA ALA A 502 -5.55 17.12 -7.70
C ALA A 502 -5.18 15.91 -6.82
N THR A 503 -5.27 16.01 -5.47
CA THR A 503 -5.02 14.86 -4.58
C THR A 503 -6.04 13.74 -4.78
N VAL A 504 -7.30 14.06 -5.13
CA VAL A 504 -8.35 13.06 -5.40
C VAL A 504 -8.01 12.20 -6.63
N VAL A 505 -7.34 12.79 -7.61
CA VAL A 505 -6.86 12.08 -8.81
C VAL A 505 -5.53 11.38 -8.55
N ALA A 506 -4.59 12.04 -7.86
CA ALA A 506 -3.22 11.57 -7.70
C ALA A 506 -3.09 10.37 -6.73
N PHE A 507 -3.93 10.31 -5.69
CA PHE A 507 -3.82 9.32 -4.63
C PHE A 507 -4.74 8.14 -4.87
N THR A 508 -4.19 6.94 -4.76
CA THR A 508 -4.91 5.72 -5.10
C THR A 508 -5.61 5.14 -3.88
N SER A 509 -6.94 5.15 -3.91
CA SER A 509 -7.76 4.46 -2.94
C SER A 509 -9.05 3.96 -3.62
N PRO A 510 -9.32 2.66 -3.66
CA PRO A 510 -10.63 2.16 -4.11
C PRO A 510 -11.80 2.59 -3.21
N PHE A 511 -11.52 3.06 -2.00
CA PHE A 511 -12.48 3.71 -1.12
C PHE A 511 -11.97 5.11 -0.77
N ILE A 512 -12.53 6.14 -1.43
CA ILE A 512 -12.09 7.54 -1.27
C ILE A 512 -13.00 8.24 -0.27
N THR A 513 -12.50 8.49 0.92
CA THR A 513 -13.20 9.28 1.95
C THR A 513 -12.95 10.77 1.71
N ILE A 514 -13.94 11.51 1.21
CA ILE A 514 -13.82 12.95 0.94
C ILE A 514 -13.94 13.73 2.23
N ALA A 515 -12.88 14.48 2.57
CA ALA A 515 -12.80 15.23 3.83
C ALA A 515 -13.64 16.53 3.83
N GLU A 516 -13.92 17.15 2.66
CA GLU A 516 -14.72 18.37 2.64
C GLU A 516 -16.18 18.13 3.03
N ASP A 517 -16.76 19.07 3.75
CA ASP A 517 -18.19 19.06 4.06
C ASP A 517 -19.01 19.10 2.76
N PRO A 518 -19.87 18.11 2.51
CA PRO A 518 -20.64 18.04 1.26
C PRO A 518 -21.55 19.25 1.05
N ALA A 519 -21.96 19.95 2.13
CA ALA A 519 -22.72 21.18 1.99
C ALA A 519 -21.89 22.33 1.41
N VAL A 520 -20.58 22.38 1.68
CA VAL A 520 -19.64 23.33 1.04
C VAL A 520 -19.53 23.01 -0.44
N LEU A 521 -19.30 21.75 -0.78
CA LEU A 521 -19.18 21.30 -2.19
C LEU A 521 -20.42 21.65 -3.03
N LEU A 522 -21.61 21.51 -2.46
CA LEU A 522 -22.89 21.68 -3.18
C LEU A 522 -23.40 23.11 -3.20
N ASN A 523 -23.14 23.91 -2.16
CA ASN A 523 -23.80 25.20 -1.98
C ASN A 523 -22.88 26.41 -2.13
N ASP A 524 -21.55 26.26 -1.99
CA ASP A 524 -20.63 27.37 -2.17
C ASP A 524 -20.40 27.62 -3.67
N ALA A 525 -20.68 28.87 -4.11
CA ALA A 525 -20.48 29.25 -5.50
C ALA A 525 -19.01 29.18 -5.95
N ALA A 526 -18.06 29.36 -5.02
CA ALA A 526 -16.63 29.32 -5.31
C ALA A 526 -16.10 27.91 -5.59
N THR A 527 -16.77 26.85 -5.10
CA THR A 527 -16.40 25.44 -5.36
C THR A 527 -17.06 24.88 -6.62
N ARG A 528 -18.14 25.53 -7.09
CA ARG A 528 -18.95 25.06 -8.23
C ARG A 528 -18.17 24.79 -9.52
N PRO A 529 -17.08 25.54 -9.87
CA PRO A 529 -16.31 25.26 -11.09
C PRO A 529 -15.71 23.84 -11.15
N GLY A 530 -15.50 23.18 -10.00
CA GLY A 530 -14.90 21.85 -9.91
C GLY A 530 -15.89 20.73 -9.58
N LEU A 531 -17.17 21.02 -9.36
CA LEU A 531 -18.13 20.03 -8.84
C LEU A 531 -18.33 18.84 -9.80
N ASP A 532 -18.62 19.11 -11.07
CA ASP A 532 -18.81 18.08 -12.10
C ASP A 532 -17.54 17.26 -12.36
N VAL A 533 -16.36 17.85 -12.18
CA VAL A 533 -15.08 17.13 -12.27
C VAL A 533 -14.94 16.18 -11.09
N LEU A 534 -15.25 16.62 -9.87
CA LEU A 534 -15.25 15.77 -8.67
C LEU A 534 -16.23 14.60 -8.82
N GLU A 535 -17.44 14.86 -9.29
CA GLU A 535 -18.46 13.84 -9.56
C GLU A 535 -18.00 12.81 -10.61
N ALA A 536 -17.14 13.21 -11.55
CA ALA A 536 -16.63 12.36 -12.62
C ALA A 536 -15.39 11.54 -12.21
N ILE A 537 -14.63 11.95 -11.17
CA ILE A 537 -13.42 11.23 -10.73
C ILE A 537 -13.83 9.86 -10.16
N PRO A 538 -13.30 8.74 -10.70
CA PRO A 538 -13.59 7.40 -10.20
C PRO A 538 -12.70 7.03 -9.01
N ALA A 539 -13.09 6.00 -8.25
CA ALA A 539 -12.30 5.46 -7.16
C ALA A 539 -11.27 4.38 -7.59
N SER A 540 -11.25 3.98 -8.85
CA SER A 540 -10.28 3.05 -9.39
C SER A 540 -9.98 3.36 -10.85
N TRP A 541 -8.79 3.04 -11.30
CA TRP A 541 -8.26 3.40 -12.61
C TRP A 541 -8.02 2.16 -13.47
N ASP A 542 -8.15 2.31 -14.78
CA ASP A 542 -7.81 1.27 -15.75
C ASP A 542 -6.35 1.37 -16.18
N GLU A 543 -5.75 2.58 -16.06
CA GLU A 543 -4.37 2.85 -16.45
C GLU A 543 -3.84 4.09 -15.72
N THR A 544 -2.56 4.07 -15.39
CA THR A 544 -1.84 5.22 -14.83
C THR A 544 -0.53 5.45 -15.60
N VAL A 545 -0.29 6.69 -16.01
CA VAL A 545 0.95 7.14 -16.65
C VAL A 545 1.55 8.27 -15.82
N VAL A 546 2.78 8.10 -15.37
CA VAL A 546 3.55 9.17 -14.73
C VAL A 546 4.37 9.90 -15.80
N LEU A 547 4.19 11.22 -15.90
CA LEU A 547 4.90 11.99 -16.90
C LEU A 547 6.37 12.25 -16.49
N PRO A 548 7.30 12.34 -17.47
CA PRO A 548 8.75 12.36 -17.24
C PRO A 548 9.26 13.58 -16.44
N GLN A 549 8.48 14.67 -16.37
CA GLN A 549 8.83 15.86 -15.59
C GLN A 549 8.69 15.62 -14.07
N SER A 550 8.05 14.53 -13.67
CA SER A 550 7.83 14.22 -12.24
C SER A 550 9.15 14.05 -11.48
N ARG A 551 9.17 14.56 -10.24
CA ARG A 551 10.30 14.50 -9.30
C ARG A 551 9.75 14.34 -7.89
N ILE A 552 10.18 13.32 -7.17
CA ILE A 552 9.67 12.99 -5.82
C ILE A 552 9.79 14.22 -4.89
N GLY A 553 8.67 14.65 -4.34
CA GLY A 553 8.58 15.78 -3.41
C GLY A 553 8.64 17.16 -4.06
N GLU A 554 8.91 17.25 -5.37
CA GLU A 554 9.01 18.52 -6.07
C GLU A 554 7.87 18.75 -7.05
N LEU A 555 7.56 17.74 -7.84
CA LEU A 555 6.52 17.82 -8.86
C LEU A 555 6.00 16.41 -9.15
N ALA A 556 4.69 16.19 -9.03
CA ALA A 556 4.05 14.96 -9.44
C ALA A 556 3.05 15.25 -10.57
N ILE A 557 3.19 14.56 -11.70
CA ILE A 557 2.27 14.65 -12.83
C ILE A 557 1.83 13.24 -13.19
N LEU A 558 0.55 12.94 -12.94
CA LEU A 558 -0.05 11.65 -13.21
C LEU A 558 -1.23 11.80 -14.17
N ALA A 559 -1.24 11.05 -15.25
CA ALA A 559 -2.40 10.88 -16.13
C ALA A 559 -3.03 9.53 -15.84
N ARG A 560 -4.35 9.49 -15.60
CA ARG A 560 -5.09 8.29 -15.21
C ARG A 560 -6.33 8.12 -16.06
N ARG A 561 -6.58 6.91 -16.53
CA ARG A 561 -7.69 6.58 -17.41
C ARG A 561 -8.78 5.79 -16.67
N LYS A 562 -10.03 6.13 -16.99
CA LYS A 562 -11.20 5.29 -16.71
C LYS A 562 -12.11 5.24 -17.92
N GLY A 563 -12.32 4.05 -18.45
CA GLY A 563 -12.98 3.91 -19.75
C GLY A 563 -12.23 4.67 -20.84
N ARG A 564 -12.90 5.65 -21.47
CA ARG A 564 -12.29 6.52 -22.46
C ARG A 564 -11.90 7.91 -21.95
N SER A 565 -12.17 8.21 -20.69
CA SER A 565 -11.83 9.51 -20.08
C SER A 565 -10.48 9.43 -19.38
N TRP A 566 -9.72 10.53 -19.47
CA TRP A 566 -8.46 10.69 -18.78
C TRP A 566 -8.53 11.86 -17.78
N PHE A 567 -7.82 11.71 -16.68
CA PHE A 567 -7.66 12.75 -15.66
C PHE A 567 -6.17 12.97 -15.45
N VAL A 568 -5.72 14.23 -15.57
CA VAL A 568 -4.33 14.60 -15.26
C VAL A 568 -4.34 15.36 -13.95
N ALA A 569 -3.55 14.90 -12.98
CA ALA A 569 -3.26 15.62 -11.75
C ALA A 569 -1.83 16.16 -11.78
N VAL A 570 -1.66 17.41 -11.41
CA VAL A 570 -0.36 18.03 -11.17
C VAL A 570 -0.31 18.55 -9.74
N LEU A 571 0.73 18.15 -9.00
CA LEU A 571 1.02 18.61 -7.65
C LEU A 571 2.38 19.30 -7.66
N ASN A 572 2.41 20.64 -7.50
CA ASN A 572 3.64 21.36 -7.25
C ASN A 572 4.00 21.29 -5.77
N GLY A 573 5.03 20.52 -5.43
CA GLY A 573 5.54 20.37 -4.07
C GLY A 573 6.49 21.49 -3.62
N LYS A 574 6.93 22.35 -4.56
CA LYS A 574 7.87 23.42 -4.25
C LYS A 574 7.14 24.63 -3.62
N LYS A 575 7.87 25.39 -2.83
CA LYS A 575 7.41 26.70 -2.33
C LYS A 575 7.54 27.80 -3.39
N THR A 576 8.21 27.51 -4.51
CA THR A 576 8.41 28.42 -5.65
C THR A 576 7.48 28.05 -6.80
N PRO A 577 7.15 29.01 -7.68
CA PRO A 577 6.39 28.72 -8.89
C PRO A 577 7.11 27.73 -9.83
N VAL A 578 6.30 27.01 -10.62
CA VAL A 578 6.75 26.11 -11.68
C VAL A 578 5.99 26.44 -12.96
N ASP A 579 6.75 26.67 -14.05
CA ASP A 579 6.22 26.84 -15.39
C ASP A 579 6.30 25.52 -16.15
N LEU A 580 5.17 24.90 -16.41
CA LEU A 580 5.04 23.73 -17.25
C LEU A 580 4.70 24.22 -18.67
N GLN A 581 5.72 24.33 -19.52
CA GLN A 581 5.53 24.76 -20.90
C GLN A 581 4.66 23.77 -21.68
N GLN A 582 4.81 22.48 -21.40
CA GLN A 582 4.11 21.40 -22.08
C GLN A 582 3.86 20.22 -21.12
N ILE A 583 2.59 19.95 -20.82
CA ILE A 583 2.13 18.66 -20.33
C ILE A 583 1.78 17.87 -21.57
N ASP A 584 2.60 16.91 -21.94
CA ASP A 584 2.44 16.07 -23.13
C ASP A 584 1.20 15.18 -22.97
N LEU A 585 0.36 15.13 -24.01
CA LEU A 585 -0.84 14.30 -24.07
C LEU A 585 -0.65 13.02 -24.90
N SER A 586 0.58 12.59 -25.14
CA SER A 586 0.91 11.39 -25.94
C SER A 586 0.31 10.08 -25.39
N PHE A 587 -0.12 10.08 -24.13
CA PHE A 587 -0.84 8.98 -23.51
C PHE A 587 -2.29 8.82 -24.01
N LEU A 588 -2.86 9.82 -24.70
CA LEU A 588 -4.22 9.74 -25.21
C LEU A 588 -4.33 8.69 -26.32
N ASP A 589 -5.41 7.92 -26.26
CA ASP A 589 -5.84 7.07 -27.37
C ASP A 589 -6.18 7.90 -28.63
N GLY A 590 -6.36 7.23 -29.76
CA GLY A 590 -6.74 7.89 -31.01
C GLY A 590 -8.06 8.66 -30.89
N GLY A 591 -8.20 9.73 -31.67
CA GLY A 591 -9.37 10.61 -31.71
C GLY A 591 -9.10 12.00 -31.13
N THR A 592 -10.18 12.74 -30.90
CA THR A 592 -10.14 14.09 -30.36
C THR A 592 -10.79 14.15 -28.98
N TYR A 593 -10.27 15.04 -28.13
CA TYR A 593 -10.71 15.20 -26.76
C TYR A 593 -11.07 16.66 -26.47
N GLU A 594 -12.00 16.84 -25.55
CA GLU A 594 -12.29 18.09 -24.87
C GLU A 594 -11.70 18.02 -23.46
N ALA A 595 -10.98 19.05 -23.05
CA ALA A 595 -10.41 19.19 -21.71
C ALA A 595 -11.18 20.21 -20.89
N VAL A 596 -11.49 19.85 -19.65
CA VAL A 596 -11.85 20.78 -18.57
C VAL A 596 -10.62 20.92 -17.69
N ILE A 597 -10.11 22.15 -17.56
CA ILE A 597 -8.89 22.48 -16.83
C ILE A 597 -9.28 23.27 -15.58
N LEU A 598 -8.96 22.74 -14.39
CA LEU A 598 -9.15 23.42 -13.11
C LEU A 598 -7.79 23.88 -12.56
N SER A 599 -7.71 25.15 -12.21
CA SER A 599 -6.53 25.80 -11.62
C SER A 599 -6.94 26.73 -10.48
N SER A 600 -5.99 27.21 -9.69
CA SER A 600 -6.21 28.19 -8.63
C SER A 600 -5.52 29.51 -8.98
N PRO A 601 -6.22 30.52 -9.51
CA PRO A 601 -5.65 31.84 -9.71
C PRO A 601 -5.27 32.51 -8.38
N GLU A 602 -5.97 32.15 -7.32
CA GLU A 602 -5.68 32.52 -5.93
C GLU A 602 -5.75 31.25 -5.07
N ARG A 603 -5.11 31.29 -3.91
CA ARG A 603 -4.97 30.09 -3.05
C ARG A 603 -6.32 29.42 -2.71
N ARG A 604 -7.37 30.20 -2.53
CA ARG A 604 -8.72 29.74 -2.14
C ARG A 604 -9.74 30.05 -3.22
N SER A 605 -9.43 29.71 -4.45
CA SER A 605 -10.36 29.85 -5.56
C SER A 605 -10.14 28.75 -6.57
N LEU A 606 -11.17 28.43 -7.35
CA LEU A 606 -11.09 27.58 -8.53
C LEU A 606 -11.44 28.38 -9.77
N SER A 607 -10.62 28.25 -10.80
CA SER A 607 -10.88 28.73 -12.16
C SER A 607 -11.06 27.52 -13.08
N ARG A 608 -11.97 27.66 -14.03
CA ARG A 608 -12.28 26.65 -15.06
C ARG A 608 -11.99 27.20 -16.44
N LYS A 609 -11.26 26.42 -17.23
CA LYS A 609 -11.03 26.68 -18.65
C LYS A 609 -11.37 25.42 -19.45
N GLU A 610 -11.92 25.61 -20.65
CA GLU A 610 -12.20 24.50 -21.57
C GLU A 610 -11.36 24.64 -22.84
N GLN A 611 -10.88 23.48 -23.34
CA GLN A 611 -10.15 23.40 -24.61
C GLN A 611 -10.71 22.23 -25.41
N ARG A 612 -10.81 22.39 -26.73
CA ARG A 612 -11.36 21.37 -27.64
C ARG A 612 -10.34 20.92 -28.68
N ASN A 613 -10.64 19.84 -29.36
CA ASN A 613 -9.84 19.28 -30.44
C ASN A 613 -8.42 18.91 -30.04
N LEU A 614 -8.24 18.46 -28.79
CA LEU A 614 -6.97 17.94 -28.32
C LEU A 614 -6.76 16.51 -28.80
N THR A 615 -5.53 16.17 -29.12
CA THR A 615 -5.12 14.84 -29.59
C THR A 615 -3.86 14.40 -28.84
N SER A 616 -3.38 13.19 -29.09
CA SER A 616 -2.09 12.71 -28.59
C SER A 616 -0.87 13.52 -29.04
N LYS A 617 -1.04 14.45 -29.99
CA LYS A 617 0.01 15.39 -30.44
C LYS A 617 -0.10 16.77 -29.79
N SER A 618 -1.11 16.97 -28.94
CA SER A 618 -1.35 18.22 -28.24
C SER A 618 -0.58 18.27 -26.92
N SER A 619 -0.45 19.48 -26.39
CA SER A 619 0.08 19.70 -25.03
C SER A 619 -0.72 20.78 -24.33
N ILE A 620 -0.65 20.81 -23.01
CA ILE A 620 -1.28 21.83 -22.15
C ILE A 620 -0.17 22.54 -21.37
N GLY A 621 -0.11 23.87 -21.48
CA GLY A 621 0.77 24.70 -20.65
C GLY A 621 0.08 25.12 -19.35
N ALA A 622 0.84 25.22 -18.27
CA ALA A 622 0.35 25.70 -16.97
C ALA A 622 1.43 26.46 -16.20
N HIS A 623 1.02 27.55 -15.54
CA HIS A 623 1.81 28.22 -14.51
C HIS A 623 1.23 27.88 -13.15
N LEU A 624 2.05 27.33 -12.25
CA LEU A 624 1.65 26.89 -10.91
C LEU A 624 2.43 27.67 -9.87
N SER A 625 1.77 28.35 -8.99
CA SER A 625 2.38 28.97 -7.80
C SER A 625 2.97 27.91 -6.85
N GLY A 626 3.71 28.34 -5.81
CA GLY A 626 4.21 27.40 -4.79
C GLY A 626 3.05 26.70 -4.06
N GLY A 627 3.12 25.36 -3.96
CA GLY A 627 2.06 24.54 -3.36
C GLY A 627 0.77 24.46 -4.15
N ASP A 628 0.80 24.84 -5.42
CA ASP A 628 -0.36 24.82 -6.32
C ASP A 628 -0.55 23.46 -7.01
N GLY A 629 -1.69 23.30 -7.66
CA GLY A 629 -2.02 22.10 -8.42
C GLY A 629 -2.86 22.41 -9.66
N LEU A 630 -3.04 21.38 -10.46
CA LEU A 630 -3.87 21.43 -11.68
C LEU A 630 -4.62 20.11 -11.81
N VAL A 631 -5.87 20.18 -12.24
CA VAL A 631 -6.62 19.02 -12.70
C VAL A 631 -7.06 19.24 -14.13
N VAL A 632 -6.83 18.24 -14.98
CA VAL A 632 -7.36 18.24 -16.35
C VAL A 632 -8.23 17.01 -16.54
N TRP A 633 -9.49 17.20 -16.85
CA TRP A 633 -10.40 16.12 -17.25
C TRP A 633 -10.56 16.13 -18.76
N LEU A 634 -10.07 15.08 -19.41
CA LEU A 634 -10.10 14.87 -20.86
C LEU A 634 -11.22 13.90 -21.24
N LYS A 635 -12.20 14.39 -21.96
CA LYS A 635 -13.36 13.63 -22.45
C LYS A 635 -13.23 13.41 -23.96
N PRO A 636 -13.45 12.18 -24.47
CA PRO A 636 -13.48 11.97 -25.90
C PRO A 636 -14.61 12.80 -26.54
N GLN A 637 -14.31 13.50 -27.62
CA GLN A 637 -15.32 14.16 -28.45
C GLN A 637 -16.06 13.11 -29.28
N ARG A 638 -17.36 13.33 -29.47
CA ARG A 638 -18.23 12.45 -30.27
C ARG A 638 -18.01 12.68 -31.77
#